data_2356886f0bf64b11656745acc56f3b9e
#
_entry.id   2356886f0bf64b11656745acc56f3b9e
#
_cell.length_a   1.000
_cell.length_b   1.000
_cell.length_c   1.000
_cell.angle_alpha   90.00
_cell.angle_beta   90.00
_cell.angle_gamma   90.00
#
_symmetry.space_group_name_H-M   'P 1'
#
loop_
_entity.id
_entity.type
_entity.pdbx_description
1 polymer ?
#
loop_
_entity_poly.entity_id
_entity_poly.type
_entity_poly.pdbx_seq_one_letter_code
_entity_poly.pdbx_strand_id
1 'polypeptide(L)'
;MNFKHSWTRRLKYVFPIMMMLGTLFGLKTANVFAEKVIVDPSNPIQNVKNNFIIPKDVPNAKTNITVNGASKVYKYHVDANKGGFTDDYVGLVEGNKNIRYPSFQKEYGETNLVLEGVTTNTKVNIDYGKIGTYNGEKVNIKLVLSNIHLYSDTLPWNILDNNYTKTHFRDDGYKNTNGAMSKSKKRTVLWISDNLFSGIVYHSTQMNVQLVATYEDGSPVQFSGDTFISFNSLNPAGGKSTDLKGEYAHYDKMNTTDWYVRKDTVLSEFKSFYNNLNVVGGHPGGSSKLTQADNDFNNLHDKLGDPKFGQGTVSFKISEANPTFVIGSSNVQTWFTLSSATIFSVVPDQPEKTGVDKNGNNVNDKMLQVGDTIQYRIKQKVNRLGVDLLAVYDRFELIDNLPKEVNYVDAHVESGTNKKFDVSGEVTYDKTKHQVKYAAKADTLKKRMKYNGETYELVINVKVNELANQNSVAKNQGTSIINKVEKDTNIITVYFPKIPVKEVQQNGKDVNGRNDGKKGTPTAPLNAGSEVQYLVTQKWHTKGVDAVSDHYKQFSIQDPIEARLTYKEGSAQVIDKSTGKDITSEGTLTYDSNSRTLKWEASADFLSNNLLDGREIQLIFTAKTPLQSEKNIDNQAVVAVDNVSNKTNVVTIGVDPNLPQVIVPKTGSTHLVTISAVSLSKTNGRRD
;
A
#
# COMPACT_ATOMS: atom_id res chain seq x y z
N MET A 1 -23.21 40.35 -40.54
CA MET A 1 -22.95 40.71 -39.14
C MET A 1 -21.92 39.74 -38.57
N ASN A 2 -20.86 40.30 -38.06
CA ASN A 2 -19.59 39.67 -37.73
C ASN A 2 -19.67 38.61 -36.60
N PHE A 3 -19.17 37.38 -36.87
CA PHE A 3 -18.60 36.50 -35.90
C PHE A 3 -17.18 36.13 -36.33
N LYS A 4 -16.22 36.95 -35.95
CA LYS A 4 -14.79 36.64 -35.92
C LYS A 4 -14.29 37.09 -34.55
N HIS A 5 -13.85 36.12 -33.76
CA HIS A 5 -12.81 36.18 -32.70
C HIS A 5 -13.11 35.22 -31.59
N SER A 6 -12.55 34.01 -31.69
CA SER A 6 -12.04 33.28 -30.51
C SER A 6 -11.42 31.89 -30.85
N TRP A 7 -10.72 31.73 -31.98
CA TRP A 7 -10.10 30.45 -32.36
C TRP A 7 -8.56 30.49 -32.47
N THR A 8 -7.92 31.56 -32.06
CA THR A 8 -6.47 31.77 -32.25
C THR A 8 -5.60 31.52 -31.00
N ARG A 9 -6.14 31.01 -29.91
CA ARG A 9 -5.32 30.72 -28.69
C ARG A 9 -5.14 29.25 -28.29
N ARG A 10 -5.71 28.29 -29.03
CA ARG A 10 -5.53 26.85 -28.77
C ARG A 10 -4.67 26.10 -29.81
N LEU A 11 -4.09 26.76 -30.77
CA LEU A 11 -3.29 26.14 -31.84
C LEU A 11 -1.76 26.23 -31.64
N LYS A 12 -1.28 26.75 -30.50
CA LYS A 12 0.18 26.85 -30.26
C LYS A 12 0.83 25.65 -29.62
N TYR A 13 0.07 24.63 -29.24
CA TYR A 13 0.62 23.42 -28.57
C TYR A 13 0.38 22.11 -29.34
N VAL A 14 -0.26 22.13 -30.49
CA VAL A 14 -0.53 20.91 -31.29
C VAL A 14 0.45 20.78 -32.48
N PHE A 15 1.15 21.83 -32.87
CA PHE A 15 2.05 21.80 -34.02
C PHE A 15 3.44 21.14 -33.79
N PRO A 16 4.02 21.05 -32.58
CA PRO A 16 5.26 20.32 -32.42
C PRO A 16 5.10 18.80 -32.43
N ILE A 17 3.90 18.26 -32.15
CA ILE A 17 3.66 16.82 -32.12
C ILE A 17 3.37 16.23 -33.50
N MET A 18 2.85 17.01 -34.42
CA MET A 18 2.60 16.54 -35.80
C MET A 18 3.82 16.65 -36.73
N MET A 19 4.85 17.41 -36.39
CA MET A 19 6.10 17.42 -37.15
C MET A 19 7.08 16.31 -36.75
N MET A 20 6.87 15.61 -35.62
CA MET A 20 7.62 14.38 -35.27
C MET A 20 7.01 13.11 -35.85
N LEU A 21 5.80 13.16 -36.38
CA LEU A 21 5.16 11.98 -36.98
C LEU A 21 5.24 11.98 -38.55
N GLY A 22 5.82 13.01 -39.14
CA GLY A 22 5.91 13.15 -40.60
C GLY A 22 7.25 12.73 -41.25
N THR A 23 8.26 12.35 -40.43
CA THR A 23 9.58 11.94 -40.93
C THR A 23 9.88 10.45 -40.75
N LEU A 24 8.87 9.62 -40.44
CA LEU A 24 9.02 8.18 -40.18
C LEU A 24 8.51 7.28 -41.31
N PHE A 25 8.34 7.78 -42.52
CA PHE A 25 8.11 6.95 -43.71
C PHE A 25 9.18 7.16 -44.78
N GLY A 26 10.43 6.99 -44.37
CA GLY A 26 11.52 6.74 -45.27
C GLY A 26 12.08 5.34 -44.92
N LEU A 27 11.73 4.37 -45.74
CA LEU A 27 12.30 3.00 -45.69
C LEU A 27 13.84 3.05 -45.75
N LYS A 28 14.49 3.15 -44.62
CA LYS A 28 15.79 2.55 -44.36
C LYS A 28 15.55 1.55 -43.24
N THR A 29 15.79 0.27 -43.52
CA THR A 29 16.05 -0.73 -42.49
C THR A 29 17.17 -0.18 -41.61
N ALA A 30 16.82 0.59 -40.59
CA ALA A 30 17.74 0.87 -39.51
C ALA A 30 18.02 -0.47 -38.88
N ASN A 31 19.26 -0.95 -38.96
CA ASN A 31 19.73 -2.01 -38.08
C ASN A 31 19.45 -1.51 -36.66
N VAL A 32 18.43 -2.05 -36.04
CA VAL A 32 18.15 -1.79 -34.62
C VAL A 32 19.28 -2.49 -33.89
N PHE A 33 20.32 -1.73 -33.54
CA PHE A 33 21.32 -2.21 -32.63
C PHE A 33 20.66 -2.34 -31.26
N ALA A 34 20.86 -3.45 -30.60
CA ALA A 34 20.47 -3.63 -29.22
C ALA A 34 21.13 -2.58 -28.33
N GLU A 35 20.37 -1.98 -27.45
CA GLU A 35 20.85 -0.99 -26.50
C GLU A 35 21.08 -1.62 -25.13
N LYS A 36 22.21 -1.23 -24.52
CA LYS A 36 22.41 -1.39 -23.09
C LYS A 36 21.51 -0.39 -22.37
N VAL A 37 20.54 -0.89 -21.63
CA VAL A 37 19.64 -0.05 -20.85
C VAL A 37 20.12 -0.01 -19.42
N ILE A 38 20.40 1.20 -18.92
CA ILE A 38 20.78 1.43 -17.52
C ILE A 38 19.53 1.79 -16.74
N VAL A 39 19.18 0.96 -15.76
CA VAL A 39 18.02 1.14 -14.90
C VAL A 39 18.43 1.87 -13.62
N ASP A 40 17.80 3.01 -13.37
CA ASP A 40 17.93 3.70 -12.07
C ASP A 40 16.91 3.10 -11.08
N PRO A 41 17.37 2.40 -10.03
CA PRO A 41 16.47 1.80 -9.05
C PRO A 41 15.68 2.84 -8.23
N SER A 42 16.00 4.12 -8.36
CA SER A 42 15.23 5.20 -7.75
C SER A 42 14.07 5.70 -8.60
N ASN A 43 14.06 5.38 -9.90
CA ASN A 43 13.01 5.74 -10.83
C ASN A 43 12.29 4.47 -11.30
N PRO A 44 11.12 4.12 -10.73
CA PRO A 44 10.39 2.93 -11.15
C PRO A 44 9.96 3.07 -12.62
N ILE A 45 10.31 2.11 -13.45
CA ILE A 45 9.78 2.00 -14.80
C ILE A 45 8.34 1.49 -14.67
N GLN A 46 7.38 2.36 -14.99
CA GLN A 46 5.97 2.01 -14.95
C GLN A 46 5.67 1.00 -16.08
N ASN A 47 4.89 -0.04 -15.74
CA ASN A 47 4.31 -1.03 -16.66
C ASN A 47 5.25 -2.07 -17.28
N VAL A 48 6.43 -2.30 -16.78
CA VAL A 48 7.21 -3.46 -17.20
C VAL A 48 6.73 -4.68 -16.42
N LYS A 49 5.87 -5.49 -17.05
CA LYS A 49 5.44 -6.79 -16.52
C LYS A 49 6.20 -7.86 -17.26
N ASN A 50 6.83 -8.78 -16.53
CA ASN A 50 7.38 -9.98 -17.16
C ASN A 50 6.24 -10.97 -17.43
N ASN A 51 6.05 -11.35 -18.69
CA ASN A 51 5.04 -12.31 -19.09
C ASN A 51 5.42 -13.75 -18.72
N PHE A 52 6.69 -14.02 -18.48
CA PHE A 52 7.22 -15.30 -18.05
C PHE A 52 7.53 -15.27 -16.56
N ILE A 53 6.91 -16.16 -15.80
CA ILE A 53 7.02 -16.18 -14.34
C ILE A 53 7.53 -17.53 -13.88
N ILE A 54 8.63 -17.51 -13.13
CA ILE A 54 9.17 -18.66 -12.40
C ILE A 54 9.07 -18.32 -10.91
N PRO A 55 8.21 -18.98 -10.13
CA PRO A 55 8.07 -18.67 -8.71
C PRO A 55 9.32 -19.06 -7.91
N LYS A 56 9.64 -18.28 -6.89
CA LYS A 56 10.75 -18.54 -5.98
C LYS A 56 10.60 -19.88 -5.26
N ASP A 57 9.41 -20.13 -4.73
CA ASP A 57 9.13 -21.32 -3.93
C ASP A 57 8.16 -22.23 -4.69
N VAL A 58 8.62 -23.42 -5.00
CA VAL A 58 7.79 -24.50 -5.51
C VAL A 58 7.83 -25.63 -4.48
N PRO A 59 6.80 -25.78 -3.65
CA PRO A 59 6.78 -26.81 -2.62
C PRO A 59 6.99 -28.20 -3.22
N ASN A 60 7.91 -28.97 -2.61
CA ASN A 60 8.24 -30.34 -3.02
C ASN A 60 8.73 -30.48 -4.48
N ALA A 61 9.24 -29.41 -5.09
CA ALA A 61 9.88 -29.52 -6.39
C ALA A 61 11.03 -30.51 -6.32
N LYS A 62 11.13 -31.37 -7.36
CA LYS A 62 12.24 -32.30 -7.55
C LYS A 62 12.66 -32.23 -9.01
N THR A 63 13.94 -32.03 -9.22
CA THR A 63 14.50 -32.05 -10.56
C THR A 63 14.66 -33.48 -11.08
N ASN A 64 14.37 -33.70 -12.37
CA ASN A 64 14.78 -34.91 -13.08
C ASN A 64 15.97 -34.58 -13.97
N ILE A 65 17.12 -35.21 -13.71
CA ILE A 65 18.38 -34.91 -14.40
C ILE A 65 18.85 -36.12 -15.20
N THR A 66 19.12 -35.89 -16.48
CA THR A 66 19.71 -36.87 -17.37
C THR A 66 20.98 -36.30 -18.02
N VAL A 67 21.98 -37.17 -18.22
CA VAL A 67 23.29 -36.79 -18.78
C VAL A 67 23.59 -37.64 -19.97
N ASN A 68 24.05 -37.02 -21.05
CA ASN A 68 24.53 -37.70 -22.26
C ASN A 68 25.96 -37.22 -22.61
N GLY A 69 26.79 -38.11 -23.15
CA GLY A 69 28.11 -37.74 -23.64
C GLY A 69 29.23 -37.60 -22.60
N ALA A 70 28.99 -38.01 -21.36
CA ALA A 70 30.02 -38.21 -20.33
C ALA A 70 30.39 -39.69 -20.25
N SER A 71 31.64 -40.02 -19.93
CA SER A 71 32.08 -41.41 -19.79
C SER A 71 31.59 -42.05 -18.49
N LYS A 72 31.49 -41.28 -17.43
CA LYS A 72 30.91 -41.67 -16.13
C LYS A 72 30.09 -40.52 -15.55
N VAL A 73 29.01 -40.91 -14.85
CA VAL A 73 28.10 -40.00 -14.17
C VAL A 73 27.88 -40.51 -12.75
N TYR A 74 28.24 -39.70 -11.79
CA TYR A 74 27.93 -39.94 -10.38
C TYR A 74 26.88 -38.92 -9.95
N LYS A 75 25.76 -39.39 -9.38
CA LYS A 75 24.63 -38.58 -9.04
C LYS A 75 24.19 -38.88 -7.60
N TYR A 76 24.09 -37.84 -6.81
CA TYR A 76 23.60 -37.96 -5.42
C TYR A 76 22.65 -36.80 -5.09
N HIS A 77 21.44 -37.12 -4.62
CA HIS A 77 20.45 -36.16 -4.24
C HIS A 77 20.40 -36.02 -2.70
N VAL A 78 20.31 -34.80 -2.22
CA VAL A 78 20.14 -34.42 -0.81
C VAL A 78 18.82 -33.70 -0.65
N ASP A 79 17.98 -34.18 0.25
CA ASP A 79 16.73 -33.50 0.58
C ASP A 79 16.97 -32.17 1.30
N ALA A 80 15.98 -31.27 1.23
CA ALA A 80 16.00 -30.01 1.94
C ALA A 80 16.31 -30.18 3.43
N ASN A 81 17.13 -29.27 3.96
CA ASN A 81 17.58 -29.25 5.36
C ASN A 81 18.32 -30.49 5.85
N LYS A 82 18.70 -31.38 4.93
CA LYS A 82 19.48 -32.58 5.21
C LYS A 82 20.84 -32.50 4.54
N GLY A 83 21.82 -33.14 5.15
CA GLY A 83 23.18 -33.15 4.63
C GLY A 83 24.09 -32.13 5.27
N GLY A 84 25.36 -32.30 5.06
CA GLY A 84 26.46 -31.50 5.57
C GLY A 84 27.47 -31.17 4.51
N PHE A 85 28.33 -30.24 4.81
CA PHE A 85 29.43 -29.92 3.93
C PHE A 85 30.52 -31.01 4.03
N THR A 86 30.88 -31.56 2.85
CA THR A 86 32.17 -32.21 2.70
C THR A 86 32.88 -31.58 1.51
N ASP A 87 34.17 -31.30 1.65
CA ASP A 87 35.02 -30.90 0.54
C ASP A 87 35.56 -32.12 -0.25
N ASP A 88 35.15 -33.32 0.15
CA ASP A 88 35.61 -34.57 -0.39
C ASP A 88 34.71 -35.06 -1.51
N TYR A 89 34.93 -34.55 -2.73
CA TYR A 89 34.28 -35.06 -3.95
C TYR A 89 34.76 -36.44 -4.35
N VAL A 90 35.93 -36.85 -3.86
CA VAL A 90 36.39 -38.20 -4.05
C VAL A 90 35.52 -39.20 -3.27
N GLY A 91 35.13 -38.83 -2.07
CA GLY A 91 34.18 -39.60 -1.30
C GLY A 91 32.81 -39.73 -1.96
N LEU A 92 32.32 -38.71 -2.64
CA LEU A 92 31.09 -38.80 -3.44
C LEU A 92 31.23 -39.80 -4.60
N VAL A 93 32.35 -39.75 -5.28
CA VAL A 93 32.65 -40.67 -6.41
C VAL A 93 32.84 -42.12 -5.97
N GLU A 94 33.37 -42.34 -4.76
CA GLU A 94 33.62 -43.67 -4.16
C GLU A 94 32.50 -44.19 -3.25
N GLY A 95 31.37 -43.46 -3.23
CA GLY A 95 30.20 -43.85 -2.41
C GLY A 95 30.19 -43.34 -0.99
N ASN A 96 31.07 -42.43 -0.64
CA ASN A 96 30.97 -41.68 0.63
C ASN A 96 29.71 -40.77 0.61
N LYS A 97 28.89 -40.84 1.68
CA LYS A 97 27.60 -40.19 1.78
C LYS A 97 27.67 -38.80 2.42
N ASN A 98 28.84 -38.32 2.76
CA ASN A 98 29.01 -36.96 3.32
C ASN A 98 29.02 -35.94 2.17
N ILE A 99 27.96 -35.19 2.03
CA ILE A 99 27.75 -34.29 0.89
C ILE A 99 27.86 -32.85 1.36
N ARG A 100 28.56 -32.06 0.58
CA ARG A 100 28.60 -30.62 0.77
C ARG A 100 27.37 -29.97 0.19
N TYR A 101 26.71 -29.21 1.04
CA TYR A 101 25.57 -28.36 0.69
C TYR A 101 26.06 -26.94 0.45
N PRO A 102 25.60 -26.20 -0.58
CA PRO A 102 25.85 -24.77 -0.68
C PRO A 102 25.31 -24.09 0.57
N SER A 103 26.16 -23.36 1.28
CA SER A 103 25.83 -22.81 2.61
C SER A 103 24.65 -21.83 2.64
N PHE A 104 24.23 -21.32 1.50
CA PHE A 104 23.20 -20.29 1.34
C PHE A 104 21.85 -20.81 0.88
N GLN A 105 21.71 -22.13 0.56
CA GLN A 105 20.48 -22.68 -0.04
C GLN A 105 20.01 -23.99 0.64
N LYS A 106 20.18 -24.08 1.94
CA LYS A 106 19.83 -25.30 2.72
C LYS A 106 18.35 -25.66 2.71
N GLU A 107 17.48 -24.70 2.47
CA GLU A 107 16.04 -24.88 2.48
C GLU A 107 15.51 -25.70 1.28
N TYR A 108 16.29 -25.88 0.24
CA TYR A 108 15.91 -26.67 -0.93
C TYR A 108 16.71 -27.96 -1.07
N GLY A 109 16.13 -28.95 -1.72
CA GLY A 109 16.86 -30.14 -2.14
C GLY A 109 17.89 -29.81 -3.23
N GLU A 110 18.92 -30.62 -3.31
CA GLU A 110 20.03 -30.43 -4.25
C GLU A 110 20.52 -31.77 -4.81
N THR A 111 20.81 -31.78 -6.11
CA THR A 111 21.51 -32.89 -6.74
C THR A 111 22.96 -32.53 -7.01
N ASN A 112 23.87 -33.30 -6.42
CA ASN A 112 25.30 -33.24 -6.67
C ASN A 112 25.60 -34.19 -7.82
N LEU A 113 26.24 -33.66 -8.87
CA LEU A 113 26.54 -34.36 -10.10
C LEU A 113 28.04 -34.27 -10.40
N VAL A 114 28.72 -35.41 -10.48
CA VAL A 114 30.14 -35.49 -10.91
C VAL A 114 30.17 -36.16 -12.26
N LEU A 115 30.78 -35.50 -13.25
CA LEU A 115 30.89 -35.97 -14.62
C LEU A 115 32.35 -36.22 -14.95
N GLU A 116 32.67 -37.39 -15.51
CA GLU A 116 34.00 -37.74 -16.07
C GLU A 116 33.94 -37.94 -17.60
N GLY A 117 35.06 -37.65 -18.27
CA GLY A 117 35.14 -37.68 -19.70
C GLY A 117 34.27 -36.63 -20.40
N VAL A 118 34.17 -35.48 -19.79
CA VAL A 118 33.39 -34.35 -20.29
C VAL A 118 34.01 -33.83 -21.59
N THR A 119 33.17 -33.57 -22.56
CA THR A 119 33.50 -32.94 -23.84
C THR A 119 32.49 -31.84 -24.17
N THR A 120 32.75 -31.07 -25.22
CA THR A 120 31.79 -30.05 -25.70
C THR A 120 30.45 -30.66 -26.16
N ASN A 121 30.43 -31.99 -26.46
CA ASN A 121 29.21 -32.72 -26.80
C ASN A 121 28.43 -33.23 -25.57
N THR A 122 28.99 -33.11 -24.37
CA THR A 122 28.28 -33.48 -23.14
C THR A 122 27.09 -32.58 -22.91
N LYS A 123 25.93 -33.20 -22.63
CA LYS A 123 24.68 -32.48 -22.33
C LYS A 123 24.12 -32.94 -20.99
N VAL A 124 23.71 -31.97 -20.17
CA VAL A 124 22.98 -32.19 -18.92
C VAL A 124 21.59 -31.57 -19.07
N ASN A 125 20.56 -32.41 -19.03
CA ASN A 125 19.18 -31.96 -19.08
C ASN A 125 18.63 -31.95 -17.66
N ILE A 126 18.12 -30.82 -17.22
CA ILE A 126 17.58 -30.57 -15.89
C ILE A 126 16.11 -30.20 -16.07
N ASP A 127 15.22 -31.13 -15.75
CA ASP A 127 13.77 -30.90 -15.86
C ASP A 127 13.19 -30.55 -14.52
N TYR A 128 12.70 -29.32 -14.41
CA TYR A 128 12.06 -28.77 -13.21
C TYR A 128 10.53 -29.00 -13.20
N GLY A 129 9.96 -29.52 -14.29
CA GLY A 129 8.53 -29.76 -14.44
C GLY A 129 7.69 -28.47 -14.57
N LYS A 130 6.44 -28.54 -14.15
CA LYS A 130 5.45 -27.48 -14.31
C LYS A 130 5.61 -26.38 -13.25
N ILE A 131 6.75 -25.69 -13.24
CA ILE A 131 7.05 -24.65 -12.24
C ILE A 131 6.79 -23.23 -12.74
N GLY A 132 6.58 -22.99 -14.03
CA GLY A 132 6.43 -21.67 -14.60
C GLY A 132 5.03 -21.36 -15.14
N THR A 133 4.83 -20.09 -15.49
CA THR A 133 3.70 -19.65 -16.31
C THR A 133 4.17 -18.67 -17.38
N TYR A 134 3.57 -18.72 -18.56
CA TYR A 134 3.76 -17.75 -19.62
C TYR A 134 2.38 -17.21 -20.06
N ASN A 135 2.21 -15.88 -20.03
CA ASN A 135 0.90 -15.23 -20.22
C ASN A 135 -0.23 -15.81 -19.36
N GLY A 136 0.11 -16.30 -18.16
CA GLY A 136 -0.83 -16.91 -17.22
C GLY A 136 -1.06 -18.41 -17.41
N GLU A 137 -0.62 -19.01 -18.52
CA GLU A 137 -0.71 -20.46 -18.75
C GLU A 137 0.47 -21.19 -18.13
N LYS A 138 0.23 -22.38 -17.56
CA LYS A 138 1.26 -23.22 -16.96
C LYS A 138 2.21 -23.77 -18.03
N VAL A 139 3.51 -23.74 -17.74
CA VAL A 139 4.54 -24.26 -18.60
C VAL A 139 5.53 -25.15 -17.86
N ASN A 140 6.03 -26.17 -18.54
CA ASN A 140 7.16 -26.98 -18.07
C ASN A 140 8.45 -26.23 -18.34
N ILE A 141 9.39 -26.27 -17.41
CA ILE A 141 10.69 -25.62 -17.49
C ILE A 141 11.80 -26.67 -17.46
N LYS A 142 12.67 -26.62 -18.45
CA LYS A 142 13.86 -27.42 -18.51
C LYS A 142 15.07 -26.56 -18.86
N LEU A 143 16.20 -26.81 -18.23
CA LEU A 143 17.50 -26.30 -18.64
C LEU A 143 18.31 -27.39 -19.33
N VAL A 144 18.98 -27.02 -20.43
CA VAL A 144 19.94 -27.90 -21.11
C VAL A 144 21.30 -27.24 -21.04
N LEU A 145 22.19 -27.81 -20.22
CA LEU A 145 23.60 -27.41 -20.17
C LEU A 145 24.37 -28.16 -21.24
N SER A 146 25.17 -27.46 -22.04
CA SER A 146 25.92 -28.04 -23.14
C SER A 146 27.17 -27.21 -23.44
N ASN A 147 27.99 -27.67 -24.38
CA ASN A 147 29.24 -27.00 -24.78
C ASN A 147 30.09 -26.66 -23.55
N ILE A 148 30.28 -27.66 -22.66
CA ILE A 148 30.95 -27.50 -21.37
C ILE A 148 32.47 -27.45 -21.58
N HIS A 149 33.09 -26.34 -21.22
CA HIS A 149 34.52 -26.14 -21.29
C HIS A 149 35.14 -26.22 -19.89
N LEU A 150 36.13 -27.08 -19.74
CA LEU A 150 36.80 -27.33 -18.48
C LEU A 150 37.91 -26.31 -18.22
N TYR A 151 38.23 -26.07 -16.98
CA TYR A 151 39.35 -25.21 -16.57
C TYR A 151 40.69 -25.73 -17.15
N SER A 152 40.87 -27.03 -17.18
CA SER A 152 42.07 -27.67 -17.73
C SER A 152 42.32 -27.35 -19.20
N ASP A 153 41.29 -27.01 -19.95
CA ASP A 153 41.35 -26.73 -21.38
C ASP A 153 41.45 -25.23 -21.68
N THR A 154 41.28 -24.36 -20.69
CA THR A 154 41.10 -22.93 -20.90
C THR A 154 42.15 -22.08 -20.22
N LEU A 155 42.45 -22.34 -18.95
CA LEU A 155 43.35 -21.52 -18.17
C LEU A 155 44.72 -22.17 -18.00
N PRO A 156 45.79 -21.42 -18.28
CA PRO A 156 47.13 -21.87 -17.95
C PRO A 156 47.24 -22.09 -16.42
N TRP A 157 47.86 -23.19 -16.03
CA TRP A 157 48.01 -23.59 -14.62
C TRP A 157 48.73 -22.56 -13.73
N ASN A 158 49.52 -21.69 -14.31
CA ASN A 158 50.25 -20.61 -13.61
C ASN A 158 49.35 -19.41 -13.29
N ILE A 159 48.15 -19.33 -13.86
CA ILE A 159 47.18 -18.26 -13.60
C ILE A 159 46.27 -18.62 -12.41
N LEU A 160 46.03 -19.91 -12.24
CA LEU A 160 45.29 -20.40 -11.07
C LEU A 160 46.20 -20.28 -9.84
N ASP A 161 45.75 -19.64 -8.76
CA ASP A 161 46.51 -19.49 -7.51
C ASP A 161 47.05 -20.89 -7.10
N ASN A 162 48.35 -20.97 -6.80
CA ASN A 162 49.04 -22.21 -6.44
C ASN A 162 48.38 -22.97 -5.25
N ASN A 163 47.78 -22.26 -4.32
CA ASN A 163 47.07 -22.86 -3.21
C ASN A 163 45.72 -23.41 -3.65
N TYR A 164 45.01 -22.71 -4.52
CA TYR A 164 43.72 -23.10 -5.05
C TYR A 164 43.86 -24.29 -6.01
N THR A 165 44.87 -24.28 -6.84
CA THR A 165 45.17 -25.36 -7.80
C THR A 165 45.51 -26.67 -7.08
N LYS A 166 46.28 -26.61 -5.98
CA LYS A 166 46.62 -27.80 -5.18
C LYS A 166 45.43 -28.41 -4.45
N THR A 167 44.42 -27.63 -4.14
CA THR A 167 43.25 -28.06 -3.38
C THR A 167 42.08 -28.47 -4.27
N HIS A 168 41.93 -27.88 -5.47
CA HIS A 168 40.78 -28.08 -6.35
C HIS A 168 41.09 -28.85 -7.66
N PHE A 169 42.34 -28.83 -8.11
CA PHE A 169 42.77 -29.51 -9.35
C PHE A 169 43.90 -30.48 -9.07
N ARG A 170 43.72 -31.74 -9.38
CA ARG A 170 44.78 -32.76 -9.33
C ARG A 170 44.79 -33.57 -10.58
N ASP A 171 45.99 -33.75 -11.15
CA ASP A 171 46.24 -34.60 -12.30
C ASP A 171 46.27 -36.10 -11.92
N ASP A 172 46.67 -36.38 -10.68
CA ASP A 172 46.85 -37.75 -10.18
C ASP A 172 45.57 -38.39 -9.61
N GLY A 173 44.49 -37.62 -9.56
CA GLY A 173 43.17 -38.13 -9.20
C GLY A 173 43.01 -38.63 -7.76
N TYR A 174 43.98 -38.39 -6.86
CA TYR A 174 43.93 -38.98 -5.51
C TYR A 174 44.47 -38.11 -4.41
N LYS A 175 43.76 -38.12 -3.32
CA LYS A 175 44.18 -37.72 -1.98
C LYS A 175 44.07 -36.28 -1.54
N ASN A 176 43.30 -35.44 -2.18
CA ASN A 176 42.92 -34.18 -1.53
C ASN A 176 41.45 -33.93 -1.57
N THR A 177 40.96 -33.34 -0.50
CA THR A 177 39.58 -33.09 -0.17
C THR A 177 38.78 -32.30 -1.22
N ASN A 178 39.43 -31.82 -2.26
CA ASN A 178 38.82 -31.01 -3.31
C ASN A 178 39.06 -31.53 -4.73
N GLY A 179 39.25 -32.83 -4.90
CA GLY A 179 39.40 -33.49 -6.21
C GLY A 179 38.20 -33.40 -7.14
N ALA A 180 37.41 -32.34 -7.03
CA ALA A 180 36.22 -32.05 -7.83
C ALA A 180 36.54 -32.02 -9.33
N MET A 181 37.75 -31.57 -9.67
CA MET A 181 38.18 -31.40 -11.06
C MET A 181 39.51 -32.17 -11.29
N SER A 182 39.57 -32.88 -12.38
CA SER A 182 40.77 -33.64 -12.78
C SER A 182 41.01 -33.44 -14.24
N LYS A 183 42.24 -33.01 -14.61
CA LYS A 183 42.65 -32.82 -16.02
C LYS A 183 42.67 -34.14 -16.74
N SER A 184 43.30 -35.17 -16.15
CA SER A 184 43.40 -36.48 -16.76
C SER A 184 42.06 -37.18 -16.96
N LYS A 185 41.13 -37.01 -16.06
CA LYS A 185 39.76 -37.57 -16.11
C LYS A 185 38.76 -36.69 -16.82
N LYS A 186 39.12 -35.49 -17.24
CA LYS A 186 38.21 -34.47 -17.81
C LYS A 186 36.93 -34.35 -16.94
N ARG A 187 37.12 -34.05 -15.64
CA ARG A 187 36.06 -34.06 -14.65
C ARG A 187 35.54 -32.66 -14.38
N THR A 188 34.22 -32.55 -14.20
CA THR A 188 33.57 -31.38 -13.65
C THR A 188 32.48 -31.74 -12.63
N VAL A 189 32.06 -30.79 -11.85
CA VAL A 189 31.02 -30.94 -10.81
C VAL A 189 29.94 -29.89 -10.99
N LEU A 190 28.69 -30.30 -10.78
CA LEU A 190 27.52 -29.43 -10.76
C LEU A 190 26.71 -29.70 -9.47
N TRP A 191 26.33 -28.66 -8.78
CA TRP A 191 25.35 -28.70 -7.70
C TRP A 191 24.08 -28.04 -8.20
N ILE A 192 23.03 -28.80 -8.37
CA ILE A 192 21.80 -28.38 -9.03
C ILE A 192 20.71 -28.36 -7.97
N SER A 193 20.25 -27.15 -7.60
CA SER A 193 19.13 -27.01 -6.68
C SER A 193 17.83 -27.50 -7.32
N ASP A 194 16.96 -28.11 -6.51
CA ASP A 194 15.59 -28.44 -6.91
C ASP A 194 14.74 -27.18 -7.14
N ASN A 195 15.19 -26.03 -6.66
CA ASN A 195 14.58 -24.73 -6.90
C ASN A 195 15.40 -23.95 -7.95
N LEU A 196 14.79 -23.62 -9.08
CA LEU A 196 15.49 -22.92 -10.17
C LEU A 196 16.00 -21.53 -9.75
N PHE A 197 15.28 -20.81 -8.92
CA PHE A 197 15.73 -19.52 -8.41
C PHE A 197 16.93 -19.62 -7.45
N SER A 198 17.08 -20.73 -6.77
CA SER A 198 18.25 -21.06 -5.96
C SER A 198 19.49 -21.33 -6.81
N GLY A 199 19.30 -21.80 -8.04
CA GLY A 199 20.30 -21.84 -9.09
C GLY A 199 21.19 -23.07 -9.10
N ILE A 200 22.35 -22.91 -9.73
CA ILE A 200 23.32 -23.97 -10.00
C ILE A 200 24.72 -23.47 -9.64
N VAL A 201 25.46 -24.27 -8.88
CA VAL A 201 26.90 -24.10 -8.70
C VAL A 201 27.61 -25.02 -9.68
N TYR A 202 28.62 -24.51 -10.38
CA TYR A 202 29.34 -25.28 -11.37
C TYR A 202 30.86 -25.06 -11.29
N HIS A 203 31.60 -26.04 -11.79
CA HIS A 203 33.05 -26.07 -11.83
C HIS A 203 33.54 -26.21 -13.27
N SER A 204 33.27 -25.22 -14.09
CA SER A 204 33.66 -25.16 -15.51
C SER A 204 33.91 -23.72 -15.90
N THR A 205 34.76 -23.47 -16.91
CA THR A 205 35.09 -22.10 -17.35
C THR A 205 33.98 -21.47 -18.18
N GLN A 206 33.26 -22.26 -18.99
CA GLN A 206 32.16 -21.77 -19.81
C GLN A 206 31.23 -22.90 -20.17
N MET A 207 29.95 -22.62 -20.30
CA MET A 207 28.96 -23.52 -20.85
C MET A 207 27.76 -22.76 -21.42
N ASN A 208 27.04 -23.44 -22.30
CA ASN A 208 25.75 -22.95 -22.78
C ASN A 208 24.64 -23.39 -21.83
N VAL A 209 23.70 -22.50 -21.58
CA VAL A 209 22.45 -22.74 -20.85
C VAL A 209 21.28 -22.44 -21.77
N GLN A 210 20.59 -23.47 -22.24
CA GLN A 210 19.37 -23.30 -23.02
C GLN A 210 18.15 -23.43 -22.10
N LEU A 211 17.28 -22.44 -22.12
CA LEU A 211 15.97 -22.48 -21.45
C LEU A 211 14.97 -23.10 -22.43
N VAL A 212 14.38 -24.23 -22.05
CA VAL A 212 13.31 -24.87 -22.78
C VAL A 212 12.03 -24.75 -21.96
N ALA A 213 11.05 -24.04 -22.51
CA ALA A 213 9.72 -23.94 -21.93
C ALA A 213 8.70 -24.57 -22.90
N THR A 214 7.83 -25.43 -22.37
CA THR A 214 6.78 -26.08 -23.17
C THR A 214 5.44 -26.01 -22.48
N TYR A 215 4.39 -25.88 -23.27
CA TYR A 215 3.02 -26.05 -22.79
C TYR A 215 2.73 -27.49 -22.39
N GLU A 216 1.57 -27.75 -21.85
CA GLU A 216 1.17 -29.08 -21.38
C GLU A 216 1.09 -30.14 -22.51
N ASP A 217 0.76 -29.70 -23.72
CA ASP A 217 0.73 -30.53 -24.94
C ASP A 217 2.11 -30.83 -25.55
N GLY A 218 3.18 -30.28 -24.92
CA GLY A 218 4.56 -30.42 -25.38
C GLY A 218 4.98 -29.39 -26.43
N SER A 219 4.08 -28.52 -26.90
CA SER A 219 4.45 -27.47 -27.86
C SER A 219 5.40 -26.45 -27.21
N PRO A 220 6.40 -25.91 -27.93
CA PRO A 220 7.35 -24.97 -27.39
C PRO A 220 6.70 -23.60 -27.17
N VAL A 221 7.08 -22.94 -26.07
CA VAL A 221 6.70 -21.56 -25.81
C VAL A 221 7.48 -20.63 -26.72
N GLN A 222 6.78 -19.88 -27.56
CA GLN A 222 7.37 -18.78 -28.31
C GLN A 222 7.33 -17.50 -27.46
N PHE A 223 8.46 -17.14 -26.89
CA PHE A 223 8.56 -15.91 -26.11
C PHE A 223 8.43 -14.68 -27.00
N SER A 224 7.78 -13.64 -26.51
CA SER A 224 7.60 -12.35 -27.19
C SER A 224 7.21 -11.26 -26.22
N GLY A 225 7.23 -10.01 -26.70
CA GLY A 225 6.80 -8.84 -25.90
C GLY A 225 7.71 -8.59 -24.71
N ASP A 226 7.12 -8.31 -23.55
CA ASP A 226 7.84 -8.05 -22.32
C ASP A 226 8.15 -9.35 -21.57
N THR A 227 9.11 -10.08 -22.11
CA THR A 227 9.59 -11.33 -21.52
C THR A 227 11.07 -11.21 -21.19
N PHE A 228 11.42 -11.46 -19.92
CA PHE A 228 12.77 -11.26 -19.41
C PHE A 228 13.26 -12.47 -18.64
N ILE A 229 14.56 -12.73 -18.78
CA ILE A 229 15.32 -13.67 -17.94
C ILE A 229 16.49 -12.94 -17.34
N SER A 230 16.71 -13.14 -16.05
CA SER A 230 17.81 -12.54 -15.30
C SER A 230 18.80 -13.59 -14.85
N PHE A 231 20.07 -13.31 -15.09
CA PHE A 231 21.21 -14.01 -14.51
C PHE A 231 21.77 -13.18 -13.38
N ASN A 232 21.84 -13.78 -12.21
CA ASN A 232 22.20 -13.11 -10.97
C ASN A 232 23.44 -13.73 -10.34
N SER A 233 24.00 -13.07 -9.32
CA SER A 233 25.22 -13.52 -8.63
C SER A 233 26.46 -13.48 -9.54
N LEU A 234 26.58 -12.49 -10.40
CA LEU A 234 27.71 -12.37 -11.32
C LEU A 234 28.86 -11.62 -10.64
N ASN A 235 29.72 -12.38 -9.98
CA ASN A 235 30.83 -11.87 -9.15
C ASN A 235 32.05 -11.46 -9.99
N PRO A 236 32.76 -10.38 -9.60
CA PRO A 236 34.00 -9.99 -10.23
C PRO A 236 35.16 -10.95 -9.92
N ALA A 237 36.16 -11.00 -10.79
CA ALA A 237 37.40 -11.73 -10.59
C ALA A 237 38.50 -10.79 -10.13
N GLY A 238 39.12 -11.10 -9.00
CA GLY A 238 40.37 -10.47 -8.59
C GLY A 238 41.59 -11.01 -9.34
N GLY A 239 42.71 -10.32 -9.25
CA GLY A 239 44.00 -10.77 -9.78
C GLY A 239 44.58 -9.92 -10.91
N LYS A 240 45.92 -10.06 -11.15
CA LYS A 240 46.65 -9.22 -12.10
C LYS A 240 46.51 -9.59 -13.54
N SER A 241 46.11 -10.84 -13.84
CA SER A 241 45.96 -11.30 -15.22
C SER A 241 44.63 -10.84 -15.81
N THR A 242 44.66 -10.24 -16.97
CA THR A 242 43.48 -9.89 -17.80
C THR A 242 42.76 -11.11 -18.34
N ASP A 243 43.40 -12.28 -18.30
CA ASP A 243 42.77 -13.55 -18.70
C ASP A 243 41.75 -14.05 -17.66
N LEU A 244 41.87 -13.57 -16.41
CA LEU A 244 40.86 -13.85 -15.39
C LEU A 244 39.57 -13.11 -15.73
N LYS A 245 38.46 -13.82 -15.75
CA LYS A 245 37.11 -13.30 -16.02
C LYS A 245 36.26 -13.46 -14.79
N GLY A 246 35.53 -12.43 -14.43
CA GLY A 246 34.43 -12.54 -13.47
C GLY A 246 33.34 -13.47 -13.97
N GLU A 247 32.37 -13.73 -13.16
CA GLU A 247 31.20 -14.50 -13.55
C GLU A 247 30.39 -13.69 -14.56
N TYR A 248 30.03 -14.29 -15.68
CA TYR A 248 29.39 -13.59 -16.79
C TYR A 248 28.26 -14.37 -17.43
N ALA A 249 27.38 -13.63 -18.09
CA ALA A 249 26.35 -14.15 -18.97
C ALA A 249 26.36 -13.44 -20.33
N HIS A 250 25.91 -14.15 -21.36
CA HIS A 250 25.68 -13.66 -22.70
C HIS A 250 24.37 -14.28 -23.22
N TYR A 251 23.63 -13.52 -23.98
CA TYR A 251 22.49 -14.02 -24.74
C TYR A 251 22.80 -14.00 -26.24
N ASP A 252 22.55 -15.09 -26.95
CA ASP A 252 22.90 -15.22 -28.37
C ASP A 252 22.37 -14.06 -29.24
N LYS A 253 21.27 -13.43 -28.81
CA LYS A 253 20.68 -12.27 -29.49
C LYS A 253 20.96 -10.94 -28.84
N MET A 254 21.88 -10.82 -27.87
CA MET A 254 22.14 -9.58 -27.20
C MET A 254 22.63 -8.42 -28.09
N ASN A 255 23.04 -8.72 -29.35
CA ASN A 255 23.35 -7.68 -30.33
C ASN A 255 22.12 -7.13 -31.06
N THR A 256 20.97 -7.75 -30.92
CA THR A 256 19.70 -7.38 -31.59
C THR A 256 18.53 -7.19 -30.60
N THR A 257 18.75 -7.46 -29.34
CA THR A 257 17.73 -7.40 -28.29
C THR A 257 18.28 -6.67 -27.07
N ASP A 258 17.52 -5.74 -26.51
CA ASP A 258 17.93 -4.95 -25.35
C ASP A 258 18.24 -5.84 -24.15
N TRP A 259 19.24 -5.41 -23.41
CA TRP A 259 19.62 -6.00 -22.14
C TRP A 259 19.86 -4.91 -21.07
N TYR A 260 19.69 -5.27 -19.82
CA TYR A 260 19.46 -4.30 -18.76
C TYR A 260 20.38 -4.59 -17.57
N VAL A 261 21.00 -3.53 -17.02
CA VAL A 261 21.76 -3.53 -15.77
C VAL A 261 21.36 -2.36 -14.92
N ARG A 262 21.57 -2.45 -13.61
CA ARG A 262 21.34 -1.34 -12.70
C ARG A 262 22.41 -0.25 -12.85
N LYS A 263 22.02 1.00 -12.55
CA LYS A 263 22.95 2.14 -12.53
C LYS A 263 24.11 1.97 -11.55
N ASP A 264 23.85 1.30 -10.41
CA ASP A 264 24.82 0.98 -9.37
C ASP A 264 25.40 -0.45 -9.53
N THR A 265 25.41 -0.98 -10.74
CA THR A 265 25.92 -2.33 -11.05
C THR A 265 27.41 -2.45 -10.81
N VAL A 266 27.85 -3.64 -10.37
CA VAL A 266 29.26 -4.05 -10.34
C VAL A 266 29.65 -4.81 -11.62
N LEU A 267 28.77 -4.85 -12.62
CA LEU A 267 29.01 -5.54 -13.88
C LEU A 267 29.68 -4.65 -14.93
N SER A 268 30.49 -5.29 -15.77
CA SER A 268 31.12 -4.67 -16.92
C SER A 268 30.96 -5.55 -18.17
N GLU A 269 31.26 -4.97 -19.34
CA GLU A 269 31.28 -5.69 -20.61
C GLU A 269 32.72 -6.09 -20.93
N PHE A 270 32.91 -7.33 -21.37
CA PHE A 270 34.22 -7.83 -21.80
C PHE A 270 34.06 -9.01 -22.79
N LYS A 271 35.19 -9.58 -23.25
CA LYS A 271 35.20 -10.72 -24.13
C LYS A 271 35.27 -12.05 -23.37
N SER A 272 34.43 -13.01 -23.75
CA SER A 272 34.44 -14.36 -23.17
C SER A 272 35.72 -15.13 -23.48
N PHE A 273 35.90 -16.28 -22.84
CA PHE A 273 37.03 -17.18 -23.12
C PHE A 273 36.99 -17.75 -24.51
N TYR A 274 35.82 -18.11 -25.01
CA TYR A 274 35.63 -18.79 -26.28
C TYR A 274 34.79 -17.92 -27.21
N ASN A 275 35.10 -18.02 -28.51
CA ASN A 275 34.39 -17.34 -29.59
C ASN A 275 34.36 -15.81 -29.49
N ASN A 276 35.11 -15.21 -28.56
CA ASN A 276 35.22 -13.77 -28.39
C ASN A 276 33.87 -13.05 -28.26
N LEU A 277 32.91 -13.70 -27.59
CA LEU A 277 31.56 -13.16 -27.39
C LEU A 277 31.60 -11.89 -26.50
N ASN A 278 30.80 -10.93 -26.82
CA ASN A 278 30.51 -9.83 -25.87
C ASN A 278 29.70 -10.38 -24.73
N VAL A 279 30.20 -10.29 -23.52
CA VAL A 279 29.54 -10.78 -22.30
C VAL A 279 29.39 -9.65 -21.30
N VAL A 280 28.43 -9.81 -20.41
CA VAL A 280 28.18 -8.92 -19.26
C VAL A 280 28.41 -9.70 -17.97
N GLY A 281 29.25 -9.19 -17.11
CA GLY A 281 29.57 -9.88 -15.87
C GLY A 281 30.38 -9.05 -14.91
N GLY A 282 30.74 -9.62 -13.77
CA GLY A 282 31.63 -9.01 -12.82
C GLY A 282 32.97 -8.63 -13.45
N HIS A 283 33.63 -7.60 -12.95
CA HIS A 283 34.85 -7.06 -13.54
C HIS A 283 35.90 -8.17 -13.80
N PRO A 284 36.52 -8.20 -14.99
CA PRO A 284 37.62 -9.12 -15.26
C PRO A 284 38.85 -8.74 -14.44
N GLY A 285 39.80 -9.68 -14.32
CA GLY A 285 41.12 -9.42 -13.75
C GLY A 285 41.86 -8.35 -14.55
N GLY A 286 43.00 -7.87 -14.03
CA GLY A 286 43.82 -6.79 -14.57
C GLY A 286 44.31 -5.83 -13.47
N SER A 287 43.71 -5.97 -12.28
CA SER A 287 44.17 -5.31 -11.04
C SER A 287 44.49 -6.35 -9.98
N SER A 288 45.42 -6.08 -9.12
CA SER A 288 45.73 -6.98 -8.00
C SER A 288 44.66 -6.96 -6.90
N LYS A 289 43.72 -6.01 -6.95
CA LYS A 289 42.66 -5.83 -5.94
C LYS A 289 41.34 -5.53 -6.64
N LEU A 290 40.30 -6.13 -6.14
CA LEU A 290 38.91 -5.73 -6.44
C LEU A 290 38.65 -4.32 -5.92
N THR A 291 37.79 -3.58 -6.55
CA THR A 291 37.30 -2.30 -6.02
C THR A 291 36.55 -2.52 -4.70
N GLN A 292 36.33 -1.45 -3.93
CA GLN A 292 35.52 -1.55 -2.71
C GLN A 292 34.09 -2.05 -3.02
N ALA A 293 33.49 -1.56 -4.11
CA ALA A 293 32.15 -2.01 -4.54
C ALA A 293 32.10 -3.49 -4.87
N ASP A 294 33.13 -4.00 -5.58
CA ASP A 294 33.27 -5.43 -5.91
C ASP A 294 33.37 -6.29 -4.64
N ASN A 295 34.20 -5.87 -3.69
CA ASN A 295 34.37 -6.57 -2.42
C ASN A 295 33.11 -6.52 -1.57
N ASP A 296 32.43 -5.38 -1.52
CA ASP A 296 31.15 -5.25 -0.80
C ASP A 296 30.09 -6.14 -1.42
N PHE A 297 29.97 -6.19 -2.74
CA PHE A 297 29.05 -7.10 -3.42
C PHE A 297 29.38 -8.56 -3.06
N ASN A 298 30.57 -9.04 -3.32
CA ASN A 298 30.97 -10.42 -3.08
C ASN A 298 30.76 -10.88 -1.63
N ASN A 299 31.09 -10.04 -0.67
CA ASN A 299 31.11 -10.43 0.73
C ASN A 299 29.78 -10.17 1.46
N LEU A 300 29.01 -9.16 1.05
CA LEU A 300 27.86 -8.68 1.78
C LEU A 300 26.54 -8.85 1.03
N HIS A 301 26.55 -8.69 -0.29
CA HIS A 301 25.35 -8.50 -1.08
C HIS A 301 25.03 -9.64 -2.05
N ASP A 302 25.97 -10.55 -2.31
CA ASP A 302 25.74 -11.73 -3.16
C ASP A 302 24.94 -12.79 -2.38
N LYS A 303 23.69 -12.47 -2.09
CA LYS A 303 22.75 -13.31 -1.34
C LYS A 303 21.34 -13.09 -1.85
N LEU A 304 20.61 -14.18 -2.07
CA LEU A 304 19.18 -14.10 -2.41
C LEU A 304 18.42 -13.28 -1.34
N GLY A 305 17.69 -12.28 -1.79
CA GLY A 305 16.91 -11.38 -0.92
C GLY A 305 17.70 -10.22 -0.32
N ASP A 306 19.00 -10.07 -0.59
CA ASP A 306 19.72 -8.86 -0.19
C ASP A 306 19.29 -7.65 -1.05
N PRO A 307 19.06 -6.46 -0.48
CA PRO A 307 18.63 -5.26 -1.22
C PRO A 307 19.53 -4.84 -2.38
N LYS A 308 20.80 -5.24 -2.35
CA LYS A 308 21.78 -4.93 -3.40
C LYS A 308 22.10 -6.11 -4.31
N PHE A 309 21.43 -7.26 -4.14
CA PHE A 309 21.68 -8.44 -4.97
C PHE A 309 21.59 -8.15 -6.49
N GLY A 310 20.69 -7.25 -6.87
CA GLY A 310 20.56 -6.79 -8.25
C GLY A 310 21.75 -6.02 -8.82
N GLN A 311 22.77 -5.66 -8.03
CA GLN A 311 23.99 -5.05 -8.54
C GLN A 311 24.84 -6.02 -9.36
N GLY A 312 24.76 -7.33 -9.06
CA GLY A 312 25.39 -8.42 -9.80
C GLY A 312 24.43 -9.12 -10.77
N THR A 313 23.44 -8.42 -11.31
CA THR A 313 22.40 -8.99 -12.17
C THR A 313 22.38 -8.35 -13.54
N VAL A 314 22.26 -9.17 -14.60
CA VAL A 314 21.88 -8.76 -15.94
C VAL A 314 20.56 -9.39 -16.33
N SER A 315 19.65 -8.59 -16.91
CA SER A 315 18.37 -9.07 -17.45
C SER A 315 18.37 -8.98 -18.98
N PHE A 316 18.04 -10.07 -19.65
CA PHE A 316 17.91 -10.13 -21.10
C PHE A 316 16.43 -10.16 -21.49
N LYS A 317 16.04 -9.31 -22.44
CA LYS A 317 14.73 -9.42 -23.09
C LYS A 317 14.81 -10.57 -24.11
N ILE A 318 13.90 -11.53 -24.01
CA ILE A 318 13.90 -12.71 -24.87
C ILE A 318 12.70 -12.69 -25.82
N SER A 319 12.91 -13.12 -27.07
CA SER A 319 11.91 -13.03 -28.13
C SER A 319 11.87 -14.26 -29.05
N GLU A 320 12.30 -15.43 -28.55
CA GLU A 320 12.35 -16.67 -29.32
C GLU A 320 11.97 -17.88 -28.49
N ALA A 321 11.68 -19.00 -29.15
CA ALA A 321 11.59 -20.28 -28.46
C ALA A 321 12.99 -20.78 -28.09
N ASN A 322 13.11 -21.41 -26.93
CA ASN A 322 14.34 -22.07 -26.47
C ASN A 322 15.59 -21.16 -26.49
N PRO A 323 15.55 -19.95 -25.89
CA PRO A 323 16.68 -19.05 -25.90
C PRO A 323 17.91 -19.68 -25.27
N THR A 324 19.08 -19.43 -25.89
CA THR A 324 20.36 -19.94 -25.44
C THR A 324 21.23 -18.83 -24.90
N PHE A 325 21.81 -19.09 -23.75
CA PHE A 325 22.71 -18.19 -23.03
C PHE A 325 24.07 -18.87 -22.88
N VAL A 326 25.12 -18.07 -22.74
CA VAL A 326 26.45 -18.53 -22.36
C VAL A 326 26.76 -18.01 -21.00
N ILE A 327 27.19 -18.86 -20.09
CA ILE A 327 27.70 -18.47 -18.78
C ILE A 327 29.14 -18.91 -18.62
N GLY A 328 29.92 -18.21 -17.84
CA GLY A 328 31.32 -18.58 -17.57
C GLY A 328 31.97 -17.79 -16.49
N SER A 329 33.16 -18.23 -16.10
CA SER A 329 33.99 -17.58 -15.05
C SER A 329 35.39 -18.20 -15.03
N SER A 330 36.37 -17.46 -14.52
CA SER A 330 37.64 -18.03 -14.07
C SER A 330 37.63 -18.42 -12.60
N ASN A 331 36.55 -18.15 -11.86
CA ASN A 331 36.39 -18.62 -10.47
C ASN A 331 36.20 -20.14 -10.48
N VAL A 332 36.90 -20.82 -9.62
CA VAL A 332 36.90 -22.31 -9.64
C VAL A 332 35.53 -22.88 -9.26
N GLN A 333 34.80 -22.20 -8.41
CA GLN A 333 33.44 -22.49 -8.02
C GLN A 333 32.60 -21.28 -8.35
N THR A 334 31.63 -21.45 -9.23
CA THR A 334 30.77 -20.36 -9.71
C THR A 334 29.33 -20.71 -9.43
N TRP A 335 28.61 -19.77 -8.88
CA TRP A 335 27.18 -19.88 -8.67
C TRP A 335 26.44 -18.91 -9.58
N PHE A 336 25.44 -19.36 -10.25
CA PHE A 336 24.49 -18.47 -10.90
C PHE A 336 23.05 -18.84 -10.50
N THR A 337 22.21 -17.85 -10.41
CA THR A 337 20.77 -18.05 -10.29
C THR A 337 20.07 -17.52 -11.54
N LEU A 338 18.99 -18.16 -11.89
CA LEU A 338 18.15 -17.78 -13.02
C LEU A 338 16.76 -17.45 -12.51
N SER A 339 16.28 -16.26 -12.84
CA SER A 339 14.99 -15.80 -12.35
C SER A 339 14.19 -15.08 -13.42
N SER A 340 12.88 -15.07 -13.25
CA SER A 340 11.98 -14.18 -13.98
C SER A 340 11.88 -12.80 -13.35
N ALA A 341 12.43 -12.59 -12.15
CA ALA A 341 12.52 -11.29 -11.54
C ALA A 341 13.45 -10.38 -12.33
N THR A 342 13.04 -9.16 -12.57
CA THR A 342 13.82 -8.18 -13.30
C THR A 342 14.52 -7.21 -12.35
N ILE A 343 15.59 -6.57 -12.84
CA ILE A 343 16.28 -5.49 -12.11
C ILE A 343 15.51 -4.18 -12.11
N PHE A 344 14.36 -4.12 -12.76
CA PHE A 344 13.50 -2.94 -12.77
C PHE A 344 12.96 -2.66 -11.37
N SER A 345 12.83 -1.39 -11.04
CA SER A 345 12.14 -1.00 -9.81
C SER A 345 10.70 -1.49 -9.85
N VAL A 346 10.32 -2.23 -8.83
CA VAL A 346 8.94 -2.72 -8.72
C VAL A 346 8.02 -1.56 -8.38
N VAL A 347 6.96 -1.40 -9.15
CA VAL A 347 5.86 -0.51 -8.81
C VAL A 347 4.95 -1.26 -7.83
N PRO A 348 4.82 -0.80 -6.57
CA PRO A 348 3.92 -1.42 -5.63
C PRO A 348 2.47 -1.40 -6.12
N ASP A 349 1.69 -2.39 -5.72
CA ASP A 349 0.24 -2.35 -5.93
C ASP A 349 -0.36 -1.10 -5.27
N GLN A 350 -1.51 -0.66 -5.76
CA GLN A 350 -2.25 0.46 -5.17
C GLN A 350 -2.70 0.07 -3.75
N PRO A 351 -2.36 0.86 -2.70
CA PRO A 351 -2.87 0.62 -1.37
C PRO A 351 -4.36 0.93 -1.29
N GLU A 352 -5.05 0.22 -0.40
CA GLU A 352 -6.48 0.38 -0.16
C GLU A 352 -6.72 0.81 1.29
N LYS A 353 -7.69 1.69 1.51
CA LYS A 353 -8.17 2.06 2.84
C LYS A 353 -9.60 1.64 3.03
N THR A 354 -9.89 1.07 4.20
CA THR A 354 -11.26 0.76 4.65
C THR A 354 -11.49 1.36 6.03
N GLY A 355 -12.74 1.64 6.35
CA GLY A 355 -13.19 2.04 7.68
C GLY A 355 -14.42 1.25 8.07
N VAL A 356 -14.43 0.69 9.28
CA VAL A 356 -15.57 -0.07 9.81
C VAL A 356 -15.94 0.39 11.22
N ASP A 357 -17.23 0.24 11.58
CA ASP A 357 -17.71 0.43 12.92
C ASP A 357 -17.39 -0.76 13.85
N LYS A 358 -17.79 -0.70 15.10
CA LYS A 358 -17.62 -1.79 16.10
C LYS A 358 -18.30 -3.11 15.71
N ASN A 359 -19.23 -3.09 14.78
CA ASN A 359 -19.96 -4.26 14.29
C ASN A 359 -19.39 -4.79 12.96
N GLY A 360 -18.34 -4.14 12.42
CA GLY A 360 -17.72 -4.49 11.14
C GLY A 360 -18.41 -3.91 9.91
N ASN A 361 -19.40 -3.00 10.08
CA ASN A 361 -20.06 -2.35 8.95
C ASN A 361 -19.19 -1.24 8.38
N ASN A 362 -19.16 -1.11 7.06
CA ASN A 362 -18.46 -0.04 6.36
C ASN A 362 -19.03 1.33 6.76
N VAL A 363 -18.14 2.25 7.17
CA VAL A 363 -18.51 3.63 7.58
C VAL A 363 -18.32 4.66 6.47
N ASN A 364 -17.75 4.28 5.33
CA ASN A 364 -17.59 5.23 4.22
C ASN A 364 -18.97 5.75 3.78
N ASP A 365 -19.07 7.07 3.65
CA ASP A 365 -20.30 7.79 3.30
C ASP A 365 -21.46 7.59 4.29
N LYS A 366 -21.14 7.28 5.54
CA LYS A 366 -22.12 7.15 6.61
C LYS A 366 -22.10 8.34 7.56
N MET A 367 -23.23 8.54 8.22
CA MET A 367 -23.37 9.53 9.30
C MET A 367 -23.02 8.87 10.63
N LEU A 368 -22.10 9.48 11.36
CA LEU A 368 -21.62 9.07 12.68
C LEU A 368 -21.84 10.18 13.69
N GLN A 369 -21.83 9.84 14.97
CA GLN A 369 -21.99 10.79 16.08
C GLN A 369 -20.80 10.76 17.02
N VAL A 370 -20.68 11.77 17.86
CA VAL A 370 -19.68 11.81 18.94
C VAL A 370 -19.77 10.56 19.80
N GLY A 371 -18.61 9.95 20.04
CA GLY A 371 -18.51 8.70 20.80
C GLY A 371 -18.50 7.44 19.98
N ASP A 372 -18.88 7.47 18.70
CA ASP A 372 -18.76 6.32 17.80
C ASP A 372 -17.30 5.94 17.57
N THR A 373 -17.06 4.66 17.36
CA THR A 373 -15.74 4.13 17.09
C THR A 373 -15.58 3.76 15.62
N ILE A 374 -14.41 4.04 15.08
CA ILE A 374 -14.01 3.65 13.71
C ILE A 374 -12.73 2.86 13.81
N GLN A 375 -12.66 1.75 13.07
CA GLN A 375 -11.42 1.05 12.80
C GLN A 375 -11.02 1.33 11.36
N TYR A 376 -9.98 2.15 11.15
CA TYR A 376 -9.36 2.36 9.85
C TYR A 376 -8.34 1.25 9.59
N ARG A 377 -8.26 0.80 8.32
CA ARG A 377 -7.29 -0.18 7.85
C ARG A 377 -6.64 0.31 6.58
N ILE A 378 -5.30 0.42 6.57
CA ILE A 378 -4.51 0.67 5.36
C ILE A 378 -3.91 -0.67 4.95
N LYS A 379 -4.29 -1.15 3.77
CA LYS A 379 -3.90 -2.45 3.22
C LYS A 379 -2.87 -2.25 2.11
N GLN A 380 -1.77 -2.96 2.20
CA GLN A 380 -0.74 -2.99 1.17
C GLN A 380 -0.33 -4.42 0.86
N LYS A 381 -0.51 -4.82 -0.37
CA LYS A 381 -0.01 -6.10 -0.85
C LYS A 381 1.49 -6.03 -1.08
N VAL A 382 2.21 -7.06 -0.64
CA VAL A 382 3.66 -7.19 -0.79
C VAL A 382 3.98 -7.98 -2.06
N ASN A 383 4.95 -7.51 -2.82
CA ASN A 383 5.43 -8.19 -4.00
C ASN A 383 6.14 -9.51 -3.65
N ARG A 384 6.22 -10.43 -4.63
CA ARG A 384 6.78 -11.78 -4.43
C ARG A 384 8.27 -11.81 -4.77
N LEU A 385 9.09 -12.26 -3.81
CA LEU A 385 10.52 -12.42 -4.01
C LEU A 385 10.78 -13.59 -4.99
N GLY A 386 11.67 -13.37 -5.95
CA GLY A 386 11.98 -14.32 -7.02
C GLY A 386 10.99 -14.31 -8.17
N VAL A 387 9.91 -13.54 -8.07
CA VAL A 387 8.89 -13.35 -9.12
C VAL A 387 8.82 -11.89 -9.55
N ASP A 388 8.49 -11.02 -8.59
CA ASP A 388 8.34 -9.59 -8.82
C ASP A 388 9.58 -8.82 -8.34
N LEU A 389 10.35 -9.39 -7.39
CA LEU A 389 11.51 -8.80 -6.73
C LEU A 389 12.73 -9.70 -6.80
N LEU A 390 13.91 -9.13 -7.03
CA LEU A 390 15.21 -9.80 -6.79
C LEU A 390 15.61 -9.73 -5.32
N ALA A 391 15.16 -8.70 -4.60
CA ALA A 391 15.56 -8.42 -3.23
C ALA A 391 14.38 -7.97 -2.37
N VAL A 392 14.48 -8.11 -1.07
CA VAL A 392 13.51 -7.56 -0.10
C VAL A 392 13.48 -6.04 -0.17
N TYR A 393 12.44 -5.42 0.37
CA TYR A 393 12.33 -3.97 0.40
C TYR A 393 13.43 -3.33 1.28
N ASP A 394 13.88 -2.14 0.90
CA ASP A 394 14.70 -1.26 1.73
C ASP A 394 13.85 -0.49 2.74
N ARG A 395 12.60 -0.20 2.35
CA ARG A 395 11.66 0.58 3.14
C ARG A 395 10.24 0.10 2.90
N PHE A 396 9.48 -0.04 3.99
CA PHE A 396 8.04 -0.31 3.96
C PHE A 396 7.38 0.49 5.09
N GLU A 397 6.53 1.43 4.73
CA GLU A 397 5.81 2.27 5.67
C GLU A 397 4.35 2.40 5.28
N LEU A 398 3.46 2.42 6.30
CA LEU A 398 2.06 2.75 6.18
C LEU A 398 1.77 3.94 7.11
N ILE A 399 1.19 5.00 6.58
CA ILE A 399 1.02 6.27 7.28
C ILE A 399 -0.44 6.70 7.19
N ASP A 400 -0.97 7.18 8.29
CA ASP A 400 -2.32 7.74 8.39
C ASP A 400 -2.28 9.09 9.12
N ASN A 401 -2.66 10.15 8.43
CA ASN A 401 -2.90 11.45 9.03
C ASN A 401 -4.36 11.51 9.46
N LEU A 402 -4.62 11.25 10.73
CA LEU A 402 -5.97 11.18 11.26
C LEU A 402 -6.68 12.55 11.17
N PRO A 403 -7.97 12.59 10.81
CA PRO A 403 -8.74 13.82 10.85
C PRO A 403 -8.92 14.28 12.29
N LYS A 404 -9.03 15.59 12.49
CA LYS A 404 -9.15 16.20 13.84
C LYS A 404 -10.42 15.84 14.60
N GLU A 405 -11.43 15.36 13.89
CA GLU A 405 -12.73 14.93 14.41
C GLU A 405 -12.69 13.58 15.13
N VAL A 406 -11.52 12.93 15.17
CA VAL A 406 -11.35 11.66 15.89
C VAL A 406 -10.21 11.74 16.89
N ASN A 407 -10.29 10.93 17.95
CA ASN A 407 -9.21 10.69 18.88
C ASN A 407 -8.60 9.31 18.61
N TYR A 408 -7.28 9.25 18.56
CA TYR A 408 -6.54 7.99 18.49
C TYR A 408 -6.76 7.16 19.75
N VAL A 409 -6.97 5.85 19.61
CA VAL A 409 -7.09 4.88 20.69
C VAL A 409 -5.88 3.96 20.72
N ASP A 410 -5.70 3.16 19.69
CA ASP A 410 -4.56 2.25 19.51
C ASP A 410 -4.34 1.91 18.04
N ALA A 411 -3.20 1.27 17.74
CA ALA A 411 -2.92 0.72 16.42
C ALA A 411 -2.00 -0.49 16.49
N HIS A 412 -2.16 -1.41 15.53
CA HIS A 412 -1.33 -2.59 15.35
C HIS A 412 -1.22 -2.97 13.87
N VAL A 413 -0.40 -3.97 13.56
CA VAL A 413 -0.26 -4.50 12.20
C VAL A 413 -0.78 -5.93 12.14
N GLU A 414 -1.50 -6.26 11.07
CA GLU A 414 -1.92 -7.61 10.71
C GLU A 414 -1.23 -8.04 9.41
N SER A 415 -1.01 -9.33 9.20
CA SER A 415 -0.41 -9.86 7.97
C SER A 415 -1.12 -11.12 7.49
N GLY A 416 -1.56 -11.14 6.22
CA GLY A 416 -2.24 -12.27 5.60
C GLY A 416 -3.42 -12.77 6.41
N THR A 417 -3.41 -14.05 6.79
CA THR A 417 -4.40 -14.66 7.68
C THR A 417 -4.10 -14.45 9.16
N ASN A 418 -2.91 -13.95 9.51
CA ASN A 418 -2.49 -13.69 10.88
C ASN A 418 -3.00 -12.32 11.34
N LYS A 419 -4.01 -12.31 12.23
CA LYS A 419 -4.58 -11.10 12.81
C LYS A 419 -3.62 -10.35 13.76
N LYS A 420 -2.41 -10.84 13.96
CA LYS A 420 -1.43 -10.18 14.81
C LYS A 420 -0.02 -10.43 14.29
N PHE A 421 0.53 -9.43 13.63
CA PHE A 421 1.93 -9.40 13.24
C PHE A 421 2.69 -8.60 14.32
N ASP A 422 3.53 -9.31 15.11
CA ASP A 422 4.27 -8.67 16.17
C ASP A 422 5.40 -7.80 15.62
N VAL A 423 5.18 -6.50 15.63
CA VAL A 423 6.11 -5.45 15.21
C VAL A 423 6.29 -4.42 16.33
N SER A 424 6.50 -4.89 17.54
CA SER A 424 6.65 -4.06 18.72
C SER A 424 7.65 -2.93 18.50
N GLY A 425 7.21 -1.68 18.75
CA GLY A 425 8.02 -0.47 18.58
C GLY A 425 8.24 -0.03 17.12
N GLU A 426 7.50 -0.60 16.15
CA GLU A 426 7.50 -0.17 14.75
C GLU A 426 6.23 0.61 14.38
N VAL A 427 5.19 0.53 15.21
CA VAL A 427 3.99 1.38 15.11
C VAL A 427 4.13 2.52 16.10
N THR A 428 3.97 3.75 15.62
CA THR A 428 4.09 4.98 16.41
C THR A 428 2.90 5.90 16.18
N TYR A 429 2.54 6.68 17.21
CA TYR A 429 1.58 7.76 17.10
C TYR A 429 2.25 9.09 17.45
N ASP A 430 2.34 9.98 16.47
CA ASP A 430 2.79 11.37 16.68
C ASP A 430 1.58 12.23 17.03
N LYS A 431 1.46 12.57 18.31
CA LYS A 431 0.35 13.36 18.84
C LYS A 431 0.30 14.79 18.27
N THR A 432 1.47 15.36 17.93
CA THR A 432 1.54 16.73 17.41
C THR A 432 1.02 16.82 15.98
N LYS A 433 1.38 15.81 15.17
CA LYS A 433 0.94 15.71 13.78
C LYS A 433 -0.39 14.98 13.62
N HIS A 434 -0.91 14.41 14.70
CA HIS A 434 -2.07 13.52 14.69
C HIS A 434 -1.91 12.37 13.68
N GLN A 435 -0.71 11.78 13.64
CA GLN A 435 -0.29 10.80 12.63
C GLN A 435 0.03 9.46 13.26
N VAL A 436 -0.52 8.40 12.68
CA VAL A 436 -0.14 7.01 12.98
C VAL A 436 0.79 6.53 11.86
N LYS A 437 1.89 5.89 12.24
CA LYS A 437 2.87 5.37 11.29
C LYS A 437 3.34 3.97 11.70
N TYR A 438 3.28 3.04 10.77
CA TYR A 438 4.05 1.81 10.79
C TYR A 438 5.29 2.00 9.91
N ALA A 439 6.46 1.71 10.43
CA ALA A 439 7.73 1.74 9.70
C ALA A 439 8.49 0.46 10.00
N ALA A 440 8.55 -0.45 9.04
CA ALA A 440 9.22 -1.74 9.21
C ALA A 440 10.72 -1.56 9.42
N LYS A 441 11.28 -2.17 10.48
CA LYS A 441 12.71 -2.21 10.75
C LYS A 441 13.43 -3.14 9.78
N ALA A 442 14.73 -2.98 9.62
CA ALA A 442 15.56 -3.81 8.74
C ALA A 442 15.45 -5.31 9.05
N ASP A 443 15.35 -5.69 10.32
CA ASP A 443 15.17 -7.10 10.72
C ASP A 443 13.78 -7.63 10.29
N THR A 444 12.73 -6.82 10.45
CA THR A 444 11.38 -7.14 9.98
C THR A 444 11.36 -7.34 8.48
N LEU A 445 11.94 -6.40 7.71
CA LEU A 445 12.03 -6.50 6.26
C LEU A 445 12.79 -7.76 5.80
N LYS A 446 13.90 -8.10 6.46
CA LYS A 446 14.78 -9.20 6.03
C LYS A 446 14.33 -10.59 6.49
N LYS A 447 13.70 -10.70 7.68
CA LYS A 447 13.49 -12.00 8.32
C LYS A 447 12.03 -12.31 8.63
N ARG A 448 11.18 -11.30 8.81
CA ARG A 448 9.83 -11.49 9.34
C ARG A 448 8.73 -11.28 8.31
N MET A 449 8.89 -10.32 7.39
CA MET A 449 7.97 -10.13 6.27
C MET A 449 8.07 -11.31 5.30
N LYS A 450 6.93 -11.77 4.85
CA LYS A 450 6.81 -12.82 3.82
C LYS A 450 6.54 -12.17 2.48
N TYR A 451 7.51 -12.27 1.58
CA TYR A 451 7.41 -11.74 0.22
C TYR A 451 6.76 -12.76 -0.72
N ASN A 452 5.51 -13.11 -0.46
CA ASN A 452 4.74 -14.14 -1.16
C ASN A 452 3.45 -13.60 -1.79
N GLY A 453 3.24 -12.28 -1.79
CA GLY A 453 2.01 -11.65 -2.27
C GLY A 453 0.95 -11.45 -1.21
N GLU A 454 1.25 -11.72 0.07
CA GLU A 454 0.30 -11.45 1.16
C GLU A 454 0.09 -9.95 1.41
N THR A 455 -1.00 -9.62 2.08
CA THR A 455 -1.34 -8.24 2.44
C THR A 455 -0.91 -7.94 3.87
N TYR A 456 -0.29 -6.78 4.09
CA TYR A 456 -0.04 -6.19 5.39
C TYR A 456 -1.01 -5.05 5.62
N GLU A 457 -1.57 -4.97 6.83
CA GLU A 457 -2.59 -4.00 7.19
C GLU A 457 -2.19 -3.23 8.46
N LEU A 458 -2.12 -1.90 8.36
CA LEU A 458 -2.08 -1.04 9.53
C LEU A 458 -3.52 -0.81 10.00
N VAL A 459 -3.85 -1.35 11.16
CA VAL A 459 -5.17 -1.25 11.79
C VAL A 459 -5.11 -0.16 12.85
N ILE A 460 -6.02 0.81 12.79
CA ILE A 460 -6.04 1.98 13.67
C ILE A 460 -7.44 2.14 14.25
N ASN A 461 -7.56 2.07 15.57
CA ASN A 461 -8.80 2.32 16.29
C ASN A 461 -8.88 3.77 16.71
N VAL A 462 -9.99 4.42 16.40
CA VAL A 462 -10.25 5.81 16.75
C VAL A 462 -11.67 5.98 17.29
N LYS A 463 -11.90 7.10 18.01
CA LYS A 463 -13.21 7.48 18.54
C LYS A 463 -13.56 8.88 18.07
N VAL A 464 -14.77 9.08 17.55
CA VAL A 464 -15.29 10.39 17.14
C VAL A 464 -15.36 11.32 18.35
N ASN A 465 -14.82 12.52 18.24
CA ASN A 465 -14.72 13.50 19.31
C ASN A 465 -15.67 14.69 19.09
N GLU A 466 -15.69 15.63 20.05
CA GLU A 466 -16.58 16.79 20.06
C GLU A 466 -16.37 17.77 18.87
N LEU A 467 -15.23 17.73 18.19
CA LEU A 467 -15.01 18.55 16.99
C LEU A 467 -15.90 18.11 15.83
N ALA A 468 -16.40 16.89 15.83
CA ALA A 468 -17.42 16.43 14.89
C ALA A 468 -18.69 17.29 14.93
N ASN A 469 -19.01 17.86 16.09
CA ASN A 469 -20.13 18.78 16.28
C ASN A 469 -19.95 20.12 15.56
N GLN A 470 -18.72 20.48 15.24
CA GLN A 470 -18.38 21.75 14.57
C GLN A 470 -18.14 21.56 13.06
N ASN A 471 -17.82 20.34 12.65
CA ASN A 471 -17.48 19.99 11.28
C ASN A 471 -18.44 18.90 10.79
N SER A 472 -19.13 19.15 9.70
CA SER A 472 -20.13 18.21 9.17
C SER A 472 -19.53 17.01 8.43
N VAL A 473 -18.22 17.00 8.19
CA VAL A 473 -17.54 15.97 7.39
C VAL A 473 -16.10 15.79 7.85
N ALA A 474 -15.65 14.54 7.89
CA ALA A 474 -14.25 14.19 8.01
C ALA A 474 -13.82 13.30 6.85
N LYS A 475 -12.64 13.58 6.28
CA LYS A 475 -12.01 12.80 5.22
C LYS A 475 -10.71 12.25 5.73
N ASN A 476 -10.49 10.95 5.52
CA ASN A 476 -9.27 10.28 5.94
C ASN A 476 -8.66 9.47 4.78
N GLN A 477 -7.39 9.75 4.47
CA GLN A 477 -6.61 9.09 3.45
C GLN A 477 -5.29 8.61 4.06
N GLY A 478 -4.87 7.41 3.71
CA GLY A 478 -3.58 6.87 4.13
C GLY A 478 -2.58 6.90 2.99
N THR A 479 -1.32 6.69 3.34
CA THR A 479 -0.19 6.64 2.40
C THR A 479 0.62 5.37 2.64
N SER A 480 1.02 4.70 1.58
CA SER A 480 2.00 3.59 1.59
C SER A 480 3.29 4.05 0.93
N ILE A 481 4.42 3.75 1.56
CA ILE A 481 5.75 4.02 1.02
C ILE A 481 6.52 2.71 0.94
N ILE A 482 6.84 2.28 -0.27
CA ILE A 482 7.68 1.11 -0.53
C ILE A 482 8.93 1.58 -1.27
N ASN A 483 10.08 1.35 -0.66
CA ASN A 483 11.37 1.89 -1.12
C ASN A 483 11.27 3.41 -1.32
N LYS A 484 11.26 3.89 -2.55
CA LYS A 484 11.11 5.32 -2.89
C LYS A 484 9.77 5.66 -3.53
N VAL A 485 8.88 4.68 -3.65
CA VAL A 485 7.55 4.86 -4.26
C VAL A 485 6.53 5.14 -3.19
N GLU A 486 5.91 6.30 -3.27
CA GLU A 486 4.81 6.75 -2.40
C GLU A 486 3.50 6.67 -3.16
N LYS A 487 2.47 6.10 -2.53
CA LYS A 487 1.11 6.00 -3.08
C LYS A 487 0.08 6.25 -2.00
N ASP A 488 -0.89 7.09 -2.32
CA ASP A 488 -2.03 7.34 -1.46
C ASP A 488 -3.13 6.29 -1.68
N THR A 489 -3.87 6.01 -0.61
CA THR A 489 -5.08 5.17 -0.66
C THR A 489 -6.26 5.94 -1.25
N ASN A 490 -7.38 5.26 -1.44
CA ASN A 490 -8.69 5.91 -1.51
C ASN A 490 -8.99 6.68 -0.20
N ILE A 491 -9.90 7.64 -0.29
CA ILE A 491 -10.36 8.44 0.86
C ILE A 491 -11.56 7.75 1.49
N ILE A 492 -11.60 7.68 2.83
CA ILE A 492 -12.79 7.36 3.62
C ILE A 492 -13.42 8.67 4.08
N THR A 493 -14.67 8.86 3.75
CA THR A 493 -15.45 10.04 4.13
C THR A 493 -16.53 9.64 5.14
N VAL A 494 -16.62 10.34 6.25
CA VAL A 494 -17.71 10.20 7.22
C VAL A 494 -18.37 11.55 7.45
N TYR A 495 -19.66 11.54 7.67
CA TYR A 495 -20.47 12.73 7.90
C TYR A 495 -20.91 12.80 9.35
N PHE A 496 -21.12 14.04 9.85
CA PHE A 496 -21.59 14.27 11.18
C PHE A 496 -22.86 15.12 11.12
N PRO A 497 -23.87 14.84 11.98
CA PRO A 497 -25.09 15.64 12.01
C PRO A 497 -24.78 17.06 12.46
N LYS A 498 -25.42 18.02 11.84
CA LYS A 498 -25.39 19.42 12.29
C LYS A 498 -26.15 19.53 13.60
N ILE A 499 -25.61 20.30 14.55
CA ILE A 499 -26.24 20.49 15.83
C ILE A 499 -27.48 21.37 15.66
N PRO A 500 -28.66 20.94 16.11
CA PRO A 500 -29.85 21.78 16.14
C PRO A 500 -29.74 22.87 17.21
N VAL A 501 -30.36 24.00 16.94
CA VAL A 501 -30.39 25.15 17.86
C VAL A 501 -31.78 25.37 18.39
N LYS A 502 -31.89 25.64 19.69
CA LYS A 502 -33.13 26.04 20.34
C LYS A 502 -33.05 27.46 20.86
N GLU A 503 -34.10 28.20 20.63
CA GLU A 503 -34.31 29.57 21.13
C GLU A 503 -35.60 29.64 21.89
N VAL A 504 -35.74 30.62 22.80
CA VAL A 504 -36.97 30.97 23.48
C VAL A 504 -37.15 32.47 23.44
N GLN A 505 -38.33 32.91 22.98
CA GLN A 505 -38.63 34.33 22.76
C GLN A 505 -39.95 34.74 23.40
N GLN A 506 -40.05 36.01 23.77
CA GLN A 506 -41.30 36.67 24.13
C GLN A 506 -41.43 37.95 23.29
N ASN A 507 -42.52 38.08 22.52
CA ASN A 507 -42.73 39.22 21.61
C ASN A 507 -41.54 39.47 20.66
N GLY A 508 -40.96 38.41 20.14
CA GLY A 508 -39.80 38.44 19.22
C GLY A 508 -38.46 38.78 19.87
N LYS A 509 -38.40 38.90 21.21
CA LYS A 509 -37.15 39.15 21.93
C LYS A 509 -36.68 37.89 22.62
N ASP A 510 -35.39 37.60 22.54
CA ASP A 510 -34.75 36.51 23.23
C ASP A 510 -34.89 36.70 24.76
N VAL A 511 -35.37 35.67 25.43
CA VAL A 511 -35.56 35.64 26.89
C VAL A 511 -34.79 34.49 27.57
N ASN A 512 -33.82 33.89 26.82
CA ASN A 512 -33.01 32.81 27.34
C ASN A 512 -31.99 33.28 28.36
N GLY A 513 -32.07 32.75 29.56
CA GLY A 513 -31.13 33.07 30.67
C GLY A 513 -29.76 32.36 30.54
N ARG A 514 -29.54 31.53 29.52
CA ARG A 514 -28.26 30.79 29.30
C ARG A 514 -27.45 31.29 28.12
N ASN A 515 -27.63 32.53 27.68
CA ASN A 515 -26.93 33.05 26.51
C ASN A 515 -25.40 33.09 26.65
N ASP A 516 -24.88 32.96 27.89
CA ASP A 516 -23.43 32.91 28.16
C ASP A 516 -22.87 31.48 28.26
N GLY A 517 -23.69 30.45 27.95
CA GLY A 517 -23.30 29.03 28.04
C GLY A 517 -23.16 28.51 29.48
N LYS A 518 -23.44 29.31 30.51
CA LYS A 518 -23.37 28.90 31.91
C LYS A 518 -24.75 28.56 32.45
N LYS A 519 -24.82 27.65 33.44
CA LYS A 519 -26.00 27.38 34.25
C LYS A 519 -26.31 28.66 35.03
N GLY A 520 -27.16 29.53 34.49
CA GLY A 520 -27.42 30.83 35.06
C GLY A 520 -28.87 31.07 35.42
N THR A 521 -29.09 31.97 36.35
CA THR A 521 -30.41 32.56 36.62
C THR A 521 -30.79 33.43 35.42
N PRO A 522 -32.04 33.35 34.91
CA PRO A 522 -32.49 34.23 33.83
C PRO A 522 -32.25 35.68 34.19
N THR A 523 -31.68 36.43 33.27
CA THR A 523 -31.36 37.86 33.47
C THR A 523 -32.60 38.73 33.62
N ALA A 524 -33.76 38.25 33.14
CA ALA A 524 -35.04 38.89 33.29
C ALA A 524 -36.14 37.84 33.48
N PRO A 525 -36.70 37.65 34.67
CA PRO A 525 -37.83 36.77 34.86
C PRO A 525 -39.06 37.28 34.09
N LEU A 526 -39.88 36.31 33.63
CA LEU A 526 -41.12 36.59 32.92
C LEU A 526 -42.30 36.70 33.88
N ASN A 527 -43.37 37.36 33.47
CA ASN A 527 -44.62 37.39 34.24
C ASN A 527 -45.27 35.99 34.28
N ALA A 528 -45.90 35.67 35.42
CA ALA A 528 -46.68 34.48 35.58
C ALA A 528 -47.80 34.38 34.53
N GLY A 529 -47.98 33.18 33.96
CA GLY A 529 -49.01 32.93 32.96
C GLY A 529 -48.75 33.57 31.57
N SER A 530 -47.59 34.18 31.36
CA SER A 530 -47.24 34.78 30.08
C SER A 530 -46.95 33.72 29.00
N GLU A 531 -47.18 34.09 27.76
CA GLU A 531 -46.88 33.24 26.62
C GLU A 531 -45.41 33.47 26.19
N VAL A 532 -44.72 32.36 25.94
CA VAL A 532 -43.37 32.31 25.33
C VAL A 532 -43.38 31.43 24.12
N GLN A 533 -42.58 31.78 23.14
CA GLN A 533 -42.41 31.01 21.90
C GLN A 533 -41.09 30.30 21.91
N TYR A 534 -41.11 29.00 21.69
CA TYR A 534 -39.95 28.15 21.47
C TYR A 534 -39.72 27.91 19.99
N LEU A 535 -38.47 28.01 19.55
CA LEU A 535 -38.04 27.82 18.16
C LEU A 535 -36.95 26.75 18.15
N VAL A 536 -37.14 25.68 17.42
CA VAL A 536 -36.17 24.62 17.24
C VAL A 536 -35.75 24.58 15.76
N THR A 537 -34.53 24.96 15.48
CA THR A 537 -33.99 25.09 14.13
C THR A 537 -32.97 24.01 13.83
N GLN A 538 -33.15 23.32 12.73
CA GLN A 538 -32.17 22.38 12.14
C GLN A 538 -31.75 22.86 10.77
N LYS A 539 -30.45 23.08 10.60
CA LYS A 539 -29.88 23.28 9.28
C LYS A 539 -29.63 21.92 8.60
N TRP A 540 -30.09 21.76 7.39
CA TRP A 540 -29.83 20.55 6.60
C TRP A 540 -28.39 20.52 6.07
N HIS A 541 -27.93 19.34 5.68
CA HIS A 541 -26.68 19.20 4.92
C HIS A 541 -26.83 19.72 3.50
N THR A 542 -25.71 19.89 2.81
CA THR A 542 -25.69 20.28 1.39
C THR A 542 -25.04 19.19 0.59
N LYS A 543 -25.77 18.66 -0.42
CA LYS A 543 -25.24 17.65 -1.34
C LYS A 543 -23.93 18.12 -1.97
N GLY A 544 -22.94 17.24 -2.05
CA GLY A 544 -21.63 17.50 -2.64
C GLY A 544 -20.69 18.33 -1.78
N VAL A 545 -21.18 18.87 -0.62
CA VAL A 545 -20.37 19.63 0.35
C VAL A 545 -20.15 18.80 1.61
N ASP A 546 -21.24 18.47 2.28
CA ASP A 546 -21.23 17.73 3.54
C ASP A 546 -22.27 16.59 3.57
N ALA A 547 -22.74 16.16 2.44
CA ALA A 547 -23.55 14.95 2.22
C ALA A 547 -23.30 14.35 0.82
N VAL A 548 -23.36 13.02 0.73
CA VAL A 548 -23.36 12.28 -0.54
C VAL A 548 -24.78 12.04 -1.03
N SER A 549 -25.70 11.73 -0.09
CA SER A 549 -27.09 11.47 -0.40
C SER A 549 -27.78 12.72 -0.96
N ASP A 550 -28.73 12.52 -1.84
CA ASP A 550 -29.57 13.59 -2.37
C ASP A 550 -30.61 14.02 -1.36
N HIS A 551 -31.09 13.13 -0.51
CA HIS A 551 -32.20 13.31 0.40
C HIS A 551 -31.94 12.63 1.74
N TYR A 552 -32.56 13.11 2.83
CA TYR A 552 -32.70 12.33 4.04
C TYR A 552 -33.76 11.24 3.85
N LYS A 553 -33.61 10.14 4.60
CA LYS A 553 -34.61 9.07 4.69
C LYS A 553 -35.59 9.30 5.83
N GLN A 554 -35.14 9.97 6.87
CA GLN A 554 -35.93 10.34 8.05
C GLN A 554 -35.50 11.71 8.54
N PHE A 555 -36.48 12.52 8.94
CA PHE A 555 -36.25 13.80 9.60
C PHE A 555 -37.37 14.08 10.58
N SER A 556 -37.05 14.34 11.84
CA SER A 556 -38.04 14.72 12.85
C SER A 556 -37.47 15.70 13.86
N ILE A 557 -38.33 16.56 14.36
CA ILE A 557 -38.07 17.49 15.48
C ILE A 557 -38.98 17.10 16.61
N GLN A 558 -38.43 16.87 17.81
CA GLN A 558 -39.15 16.44 18.97
C GLN A 558 -38.78 17.30 20.16
N ASP A 559 -39.80 17.84 20.85
CA ASP A 559 -39.64 18.68 22.04
C ASP A 559 -40.43 18.10 23.21
N PRO A 560 -39.76 17.47 24.19
CA PRO A 560 -40.38 17.14 25.47
C PRO A 560 -40.54 18.42 26.29
N ILE A 561 -41.77 18.96 26.29
CA ILE A 561 -42.09 20.22 26.94
C ILE A 561 -42.01 20.06 28.45
N GLU A 562 -41.21 20.88 29.10
CA GLU A 562 -40.94 20.83 30.53
C GLU A 562 -42.28 20.90 31.35
N ALA A 563 -42.35 20.11 32.43
CA ALA A 563 -43.62 19.85 33.17
C ALA A 563 -44.34 21.08 33.68
N ARG A 564 -43.62 22.12 34.03
CA ARG A 564 -44.16 23.39 34.56
C ARG A 564 -44.72 24.32 33.47
N LEU A 565 -44.40 24.09 32.21
CA LEU A 565 -44.92 24.83 31.08
C LEU A 565 -46.26 24.22 30.62
N THR A 566 -47.16 25.02 30.13
CA THR A 566 -48.40 24.55 29.52
C THR A 566 -48.36 24.79 28.00
N TYR A 567 -48.33 23.72 27.21
CA TYR A 567 -48.37 23.85 25.76
C TYR A 567 -49.69 24.51 25.33
N LYS A 568 -49.62 25.47 24.43
CA LYS A 568 -50.78 26.08 23.78
C LYS A 568 -51.14 25.27 22.55
N GLU A 569 -52.16 24.43 22.68
CA GLU A 569 -52.58 23.57 21.55
C GLU A 569 -52.92 24.41 20.32
N GLY A 570 -52.59 23.85 19.14
CA GLY A 570 -52.78 24.52 17.86
C GLY A 570 -51.80 25.65 17.55
N SER A 571 -50.84 25.93 18.44
CA SER A 571 -49.84 26.99 18.24
C SER A 571 -48.59 26.55 17.47
N ALA A 572 -48.42 25.25 17.28
CA ALA A 572 -47.23 24.73 16.63
C ALA A 572 -47.34 24.81 15.09
N GLN A 573 -46.26 25.25 14.50
CA GLN A 573 -46.06 25.25 13.06
C GLN A 573 -44.63 24.90 12.70
N VAL A 574 -44.41 24.38 11.49
CA VAL A 574 -43.09 24.12 10.95
C VAL A 574 -42.88 24.95 9.69
N ILE A 575 -41.82 25.67 9.64
CA ILE A 575 -41.48 26.53 8.52
C ILE A 575 -40.14 26.13 7.88
N ASP A 576 -40.08 26.21 6.57
CA ASP A 576 -38.80 26.32 5.86
C ASP A 576 -38.31 27.76 6.00
N LYS A 577 -37.42 28.02 6.92
CA LYS A 577 -36.91 29.35 7.25
C LYS A 577 -36.19 30.00 6.07
N SER A 578 -35.60 29.19 5.16
CA SER A 578 -34.91 29.68 3.97
C SER A 578 -35.88 30.31 2.96
N THR A 579 -37.11 29.85 2.92
CA THR A 579 -38.17 30.33 2.00
C THR A 579 -39.29 31.09 2.70
N GLY A 580 -39.41 30.94 4.01
CA GLY A 580 -40.53 31.43 4.81
C GLY A 580 -41.84 30.64 4.66
N LYS A 581 -41.81 29.51 3.91
CA LYS A 581 -42.98 28.67 3.65
C LYS A 581 -43.37 27.87 4.87
N ASP A 582 -44.68 27.86 5.21
CA ASP A 582 -45.25 26.91 6.15
C ASP A 582 -45.28 25.52 5.51
N ILE A 583 -44.62 24.55 6.14
CA ILE A 583 -44.50 23.15 5.72
C ILE A 583 -45.06 22.20 6.76
N THR A 584 -45.90 22.69 7.70
CA THR A 584 -46.49 21.87 8.76
C THR A 584 -47.24 20.65 8.20
N SER A 585 -47.96 20.83 7.10
CA SER A 585 -48.72 19.75 6.42
C SER A 585 -47.87 18.81 5.58
N GLU A 586 -46.59 19.11 5.39
CA GLU A 586 -45.64 18.23 4.68
C GLU A 586 -45.11 17.08 5.57
N GLY A 587 -45.59 16.99 6.79
CA GLY A 587 -45.30 15.95 7.78
C GLY A 587 -46.46 15.75 8.75
N THR A 588 -46.21 14.96 9.78
CA THR A 588 -47.17 14.67 10.84
C THR A 588 -46.79 15.40 12.11
N LEU A 589 -47.60 16.37 12.53
CA LEU A 589 -47.42 17.10 13.78
C LEU A 589 -48.32 16.48 14.84
N THR A 590 -47.73 16.04 15.96
CA THR A 590 -48.47 15.40 17.09
C THR A 590 -48.04 16.00 18.41
N TYR A 591 -48.97 16.05 19.37
CA TYR A 591 -48.66 16.31 20.77
C TYR A 591 -49.19 15.15 21.61
N ASP A 592 -48.28 14.44 22.29
CA ASP A 592 -48.62 13.43 23.28
C ASP A 592 -48.74 14.07 24.67
N SER A 593 -49.93 14.16 25.20
CA SER A 593 -50.18 14.76 26.51
C SER A 593 -49.59 13.95 27.68
N ASN A 594 -49.40 12.63 27.53
CA ASN A 594 -48.85 11.77 28.58
C ASN A 594 -47.32 12.01 28.75
N SER A 595 -46.60 11.98 27.66
CA SER A 595 -45.16 12.28 27.64
C SER A 595 -44.87 13.76 27.51
N ARG A 596 -45.89 14.60 27.32
CA ARG A 596 -45.81 16.06 27.09
C ARG A 596 -44.90 16.40 25.91
N THR A 597 -44.87 15.59 24.89
CA THR A 597 -43.93 15.70 23.80
C THR A 597 -44.60 16.19 22.54
N LEU A 598 -44.17 17.32 22.02
CA LEU A 598 -44.50 17.84 20.70
C LEU A 598 -43.53 17.21 19.67
N LYS A 599 -44.04 16.57 18.62
CA LYS A 599 -43.23 15.96 17.58
C LYS A 599 -43.78 16.36 16.20
N TRP A 600 -42.88 16.76 15.31
CA TRP A 600 -43.13 16.82 13.89
C TRP A 600 -42.21 15.84 13.18
N GLU A 601 -42.75 15.03 12.30
CA GLU A 601 -42.05 14.03 11.48
C GLU A 601 -42.35 14.27 10.01
N ALA A 602 -41.32 14.56 9.24
CA ALA A 602 -41.44 14.82 7.80
C ALA A 602 -41.98 13.59 7.05
N SER A 603 -42.86 13.82 6.09
CA SER A 603 -43.38 12.73 5.23
C SER A 603 -42.28 12.23 4.27
N ALA A 604 -42.41 10.97 3.84
CA ALA A 604 -41.51 10.38 2.84
C ALA A 604 -41.53 11.17 1.52
N ASP A 605 -42.73 11.64 1.12
CA ASP A 605 -42.92 12.46 -0.08
C ASP A 605 -42.17 13.81 0.04
N PHE A 606 -42.28 14.50 1.18
CA PHE A 606 -41.54 15.73 1.41
C PHE A 606 -40.03 15.49 1.32
N LEU A 607 -39.52 14.44 1.96
CA LEU A 607 -38.08 14.14 1.97
C LEU A 607 -37.59 13.80 0.55
N SER A 608 -38.31 12.98 -0.21
CA SER A 608 -37.93 12.57 -1.57
C SER A 608 -37.97 13.70 -2.59
N ASN A 609 -38.84 14.71 -2.37
CA ASN A 609 -38.99 15.86 -3.25
C ASN A 609 -38.06 17.03 -2.92
N ASN A 610 -37.33 16.97 -1.80
CA ASN A 610 -36.47 18.05 -1.35
C ASN A 610 -35.02 17.60 -1.24
N LEU A 611 -34.16 18.16 -2.10
CA LEU A 611 -32.73 17.93 -2.07
C LEU A 611 -32.07 18.50 -0.83
N LEU A 612 -30.95 17.94 -0.42
CA LEU A 612 -30.08 18.48 0.62
C LEU A 612 -29.35 19.71 0.10
N ASP A 613 -29.91 20.89 0.35
CA ASP A 613 -29.45 22.20 -0.16
C ASP A 613 -28.98 23.17 0.92
N GLY A 614 -28.90 22.69 2.19
CA GLY A 614 -28.47 23.51 3.31
C GLY A 614 -29.58 24.36 3.92
N ARG A 615 -30.85 24.14 3.55
CA ARG A 615 -31.99 24.86 4.14
C ARG A 615 -32.09 24.69 5.65
N GLU A 616 -32.84 25.60 6.27
CA GLU A 616 -33.14 25.58 7.72
C GLU A 616 -34.62 25.29 7.94
N ILE A 617 -34.91 24.19 8.63
CA ILE A 617 -36.26 23.83 9.06
C ILE A 617 -36.44 24.20 10.52
N GLN A 618 -37.51 24.88 10.82
CA GLN A 618 -37.79 25.41 12.17
C GLN A 618 -39.19 25.00 12.66
N LEU A 619 -39.23 24.27 13.79
CA LEU A 619 -40.45 24.06 14.56
C LEU A 619 -40.65 25.21 15.51
N ILE A 620 -41.81 25.84 15.47
CA ILE A 620 -42.20 26.96 16.33
C ILE A 620 -43.43 26.57 17.14
N PHE A 621 -43.48 26.79 18.42
CA PHE A 621 -44.65 26.56 19.23
C PHE A 621 -44.69 27.53 20.42
N THR A 622 -45.88 27.74 20.99
CA THR A 622 -46.12 28.61 22.15
C THR A 622 -46.41 27.75 23.38
N ALA A 623 -45.83 28.15 24.51
CA ALA A 623 -46.16 27.64 25.83
C ALA A 623 -46.45 28.75 26.81
N LYS A 624 -47.29 28.50 27.81
CA LYS A 624 -47.57 29.41 28.93
C LYS A 624 -46.66 29.07 30.10
N THR A 625 -46.14 30.10 30.73
CA THR A 625 -45.38 30.01 31.97
C THR A 625 -46.29 29.66 33.14
N PRO A 626 -45.76 29.03 34.22
CA PRO A 626 -46.54 28.75 35.42
C PRO A 626 -47.06 30.03 36.10
N LEU A 627 -48.08 29.87 36.96
CA LEU A 627 -48.64 30.99 37.76
C LEU A 627 -47.86 31.32 39.05
N GLN A 628 -46.89 30.49 39.38
CA GLN A 628 -46.02 30.61 40.53
C GLN A 628 -44.60 31.00 40.16
N SER A 629 -43.85 31.49 41.11
CA SER A 629 -42.45 31.85 40.92
C SER A 629 -41.60 30.59 40.63
N GLU A 630 -40.82 30.66 39.57
CA GLU A 630 -39.90 29.58 39.16
C GLU A 630 -38.60 30.19 38.68
N LYS A 631 -37.46 29.73 39.23
CA LYS A 631 -36.17 30.32 38.92
C LYS A 631 -35.55 29.79 37.62
N ASN A 632 -35.68 28.50 37.36
CA ASN A 632 -35.05 27.85 36.21
C ASN A 632 -36.01 26.82 35.61
N ILE A 633 -36.61 27.14 34.49
CA ILE A 633 -37.38 26.20 33.63
C ILE A 633 -36.53 25.92 32.43
N ASP A 634 -35.90 24.74 32.43
CA ASP A 634 -35.04 24.29 31.38
C ASP A 634 -35.84 23.52 30.32
N ASN A 635 -35.60 23.83 29.04
CA ASN A 635 -36.20 23.07 27.96
C ASN A 635 -35.19 22.74 26.87
N GLN A 636 -35.22 21.51 26.35
CA GLN A 636 -34.26 20.99 25.35
C GLN A 636 -35.02 20.10 24.38
N ALA A 637 -34.80 20.31 23.08
CA ALA A 637 -35.37 19.48 22.02
C ALA A 637 -34.37 18.45 21.53
N VAL A 638 -34.89 17.49 20.74
CA VAL A 638 -34.12 16.47 20.03
C VAL A 638 -34.50 16.54 18.57
N VAL A 639 -33.52 16.52 17.68
CA VAL A 639 -33.72 16.39 16.23
C VAL A 639 -33.09 15.09 15.77
N ALA A 640 -33.88 14.29 15.06
CA ALA A 640 -33.40 13.06 14.44
C ALA A 640 -33.29 13.26 12.93
N VAL A 641 -32.14 12.87 12.40
CA VAL A 641 -31.81 12.84 10.98
C VAL A 641 -31.32 11.44 10.63
N ASP A 642 -32.03 10.76 9.77
CA ASP A 642 -31.80 9.35 9.47
C ASP A 642 -31.75 8.50 10.76
N ASN A 643 -30.60 7.88 11.07
CA ASN A 643 -30.45 7.04 12.27
C ASN A 643 -29.75 7.76 13.44
N VAL A 644 -29.54 9.09 13.33
CA VAL A 644 -28.79 9.85 14.33
C VAL A 644 -29.66 10.91 14.95
N SER A 645 -29.65 11.00 16.29
CA SER A 645 -30.39 11.99 17.05
C SER A 645 -29.47 12.90 17.85
N ASN A 646 -29.65 14.22 17.71
CA ASN A 646 -28.90 15.22 18.45
C ASN A 646 -29.83 16.08 19.31
N LYS A 647 -29.36 16.42 20.52
CA LYS A 647 -30.01 17.38 21.38
C LYS A 647 -29.63 18.78 20.97
N THR A 648 -30.57 19.72 21.12
CA THR A 648 -30.29 21.16 21.03
C THR A 648 -29.47 21.64 22.24
N ASN A 649 -29.04 22.89 22.21
CA ASN A 649 -28.73 23.61 23.44
C ASN A 649 -29.96 23.64 24.36
N VAL A 650 -29.73 23.74 25.67
CA VAL A 650 -30.79 23.98 26.67
C VAL A 650 -31.10 25.48 26.70
N VAL A 651 -32.37 25.84 26.65
CA VAL A 651 -32.84 27.19 26.94
C VAL A 651 -33.48 27.23 28.33
N THR A 652 -33.29 28.33 29.04
CA THR A 652 -33.75 28.49 30.43
C THR A 652 -34.53 29.78 30.60
N ILE A 653 -35.73 29.72 31.17
CA ILE A 653 -36.50 30.90 31.57
C ILE A 653 -36.78 30.89 33.07
N GLY A 654 -37.07 32.04 33.62
CA GLY A 654 -37.56 32.23 35.01
C GLY A 654 -38.89 32.98 35.05
N VAL A 655 -39.64 32.78 36.10
CA VAL A 655 -40.96 33.42 36.30
C VAL A 655 -41.00 34.12 37.65
N ASP A 656 -41.43 35.36 37.65
CA ASP A 656 -41.74 36.15 38.89
C ASP A 656 -43.17 36.69 38.82
N PRO A 657 -44.09 36.24 39.69
CA PRO A 657 -45.46 36.67 39.65
C PRO A 657 -45.62 38.11 40.13
N ASN A 658 -44.60 38.70 40.77
CA ASN A 658 -44.66 40.08 41.34
C ASN A 658 -44.16 41.14 40.35
N LEU A 659 -43.79 40.80 39.16
CA LEU A 659 -43.40 41.76 38.11
C LEU A 659 -44.63 42.59 37.72
N PRO A 660 -44.56 43.96 37.66
CA PRO A 660 -45.67 44.79 37.25
C PRO A 660 -46.12 44.41 35.83
N GLN A 661 -47.39 44.12 35.67
CA GLN A 661 -47.97 43.84 34.36
C GLN A 661 -47.86 45.08 33.46
N VAL A 662 -47.17 45.01 32.38
CA VAL A 662 -47.23 46.08 31.35
C VAL A 662 -48.57 45.90 30.62
N ILE A 663 -49.57 46.63 31.06
CA ILE A 663 -50.83 46.72 30.31
C ILE A 663 -50.55 47.53 29.07
N VAL A 664 -50.42 46.84 27.95
CA VAL A 664 -50.40 47.50 26.61
C VAL A 664 -51.86 47.94 26.35
N PRO A 665 -52.15 49.22 26.26
CA PRO A 665 -53.52 49.66 25.95
C PRO A 665 -53.88 49.12 24.54
N LYS A 666 -55.04 48.48 24.38
CA LYS A 666 -55.62 48.22 23.06
C LYS A 666 -55.70 49.56 22.33
N THR A 667 -55.07 49.62 21.19
CA THR A 667 -55.07 50.75 20.24
C THR A 667 -56.47 51.27 20.02
N GLY A 668 -56.78 52.48 20.51
CA GLY A 668 -58.05 53.17 20.31
C GLY A 668 -58.37 54.35 21.17
N SER A 669 -57.47 54.87 22.00
CA SER A 669 -57.72 56.14 22.74
C SER A 669 -56.41 56.92 22.94
N THR A 670 -56.43 58.13 22.35
CA THR A 670 -55.38 59.15 22.49
C THR A 670 -55.47 59.77 23.85
N HIS A 671 -54.82 59.19 24.88
CA HIS A 671 -54.48 59.93 26.10
C HIS A 671 -53.04 59.59 26.54
N LEU A 672 -52.21 60.60 26.47
CA LEU A 672 -50.89 60.58 27.09
C LEU A 672 -51.02 60.38 28.60
N VAL A 673 -50.56 59.24 29.11
CA VAL A 673 -50.36 59.10 30.58
C VAL A 673 -48.88 59.37 30.86
N THR A 674 -48.66 60.49 31.54
CA THR A 674 -47.33 60.84 32.04
C THR A 674 -47.05 59.96 33.28
N ILE A 675 -46.11 59.08 33.20
CA ILE A 675 -45.65 58.26 34.32
C ILE A 675 -44.59 59.10 35.05
N SER A 676 -44.90 59.60 36.22
CA SER A 676 -43.93 60.22 37.10
C SER A 676 -43.07 59.14 37.76
N ALA A 677 -41.77 59.17 37.53
CA ALA A 677 -40.83 58.33 38.23
C ALA A 677 -40.77 58.69 39.71
N VAL A 678 -41.18 57.80 40.61
CA VAL A 678 -40.95 57.92 42.05
C VAL A 678 -39.52 57.52 42.34
N SER A 679 -38.64 58.46 42.63
CA SER A 679 -37.29 58.22 43.10
C SER A 679 -37.35 57.77 44.60
N LEU A 680 -36.99 56.54 44.86
CA LEU A 680 -36.69 56.07 46.21
C LEU A 680 -35.31 56.56 46.62
N SER A 681 -35.25 57.59 47.46
CA SER A 681 -34.02 58.03 48.08
C SER A 681 -33.53 57.02 49.11
N LYS A 682 -32.30 56.54 48.94
CA LYS A 682 -31.58 55.85 49.99
C LYS A 682 -31.21 56.82 51.13
N THR A 683 -31.80 56.65 52.29
CA THR A 683 -31.26 57.22 53.51
C THR A 683 -30.07 56.36 53.98
N ASN A 684 -28.89 56.96 53.92
CA ASN A 684 -27.70 56.47 54.62
C ASN A 684 -27.87 56.68 56.11
N GLY A 685 -28.05 55.64 56.91
CA GLY A 685 -27.85 55.62 58.34
C GLY A 685 -26.44 55.17 58.68
N ARG A 686 -25.61 56.10 59.04
CA ARG A 686 -24.33 55.90 59.71
C ARG A 686 -24.60 55.85 61.20
N ARG A 687 -24.13 54.79 61.90
CA ARG A 687 -23.76 54.89 63.35
C ARG A 687 -22.75 53.81 63.66
N ASP A 688 -21.62 54.31 64.09
CA ASP A 688 -20.58 53.94 65.03
C ASP A 688 -19.93 52.55 64.89
#